data_693ba628f64d51c7523558ca618e2ba7
#
_entry.id   693ba628f64d51c7523558ca618e2ba7
#
_cell.length_a   1.000
_cell.length_b   1.000
_cell.length_c   1.000
_cell.angle_alpha   90.00
_cell.angle_beta   90.00
_cell.angle_gamma   90.00
#
_symmetry.space_group_name_H-M   'P 1'
#
loop_
_entity.id
_entity.type
_entity.pdbx_description
1 polymer ?
#
loop_
_entity_poly.entity_id
_entity_poly.type
_entity_poly.pdbx_seq_one_letter_code
_entity_poly.pdbx_strand_id
1 'polypeptide(L)'
;MNSVTLKRRAFLQQTGLALGALGLGGTALLASSSQYQQALAKPARRRLALLIGINAYPDRALDPGVAQDIALKGCITDVELQRQLLIHRFGFQPGDVVTLTNQDATRDGILTAIDEHLVQQARSEDVVLLHFSGYGSQVRVVNTEVATATAALGAGGESETVAQGGGQAAWVTVDSRLPSESNPALGDLLEAEIVARLAPLATANLTTVIDAGSQDAGYLRWGNARVRSRPTVPTGLLPTAATEPLDLTAPWPGLVLRAAQVGRLVLESHWDSFSAGVFTYALTQNLWETEPDPTSQLLLQRTRQRLQRWVGADQQPYLSDRLPPRTGPLVYNLLPQLPPAAGVVLPSGDSSRPLTAWLGGVPPQVLRYLQPGSRLRVELAKGQSVLLALETRTGLKALVRSLEGGLEDGAGALSPSALAGRPIFEQVRRLPQGIDLIVALDGQLKRVERVDATSALAGIPLVSSVTAGERAADCLFGRLPIGPTSTLTAALPGGAEALPGNGGDDQGASKWGERGAESSYGLFAPNRTLLPGTMLSRDEAVKTAVNRLTPYLKSLLALKLVRLTENHAASQVGAAAVLEAVQPKPRPLLVQTTERSPTATWPVAIRQAQKAADTNPIMLPRDCRIGYRLANTSTQPLHLLWMSFDSRGECTALMTLPDAIDDDGAEVPPAATPLDPGQIFTFPANGAGWAMPGAAVWVEAHIIFSVQPLERCLAVLGNNPPALATGFRPVRQPLQLAQALLQDLNASAGATDYYALHHDRWATLSFRYDIA
;
A
#
# COMPACT_ATOMS: atom_id res chain seq x y z
N MET A 1 26.46 -11.23 -36.34
CA MET A 1 26.44 -11.44 -34.87
C MET A 1 27.81 -11.89 -34.32
N ASN A 2 28.94 -11.34 -34.71
CA ASN A 2 30.25 -11.83 -34.26
C ASN A 2 31.27 -10.75 -33.88
N SER A 3 30.88 -9.53 -33.58
CA SER A 3 31.87 -8.44 -33.34
C SER A 3 31.99 -7.98 -31.87
N VAL A 4 31.13 -8.42 -30.99
CA VAL A 4 31.12 -7.94 -29.56
C VAL A 4 31.97 -8.83 -28.66
N THR A 5 32.12 -10.11 -28.98
CA THR A 5 32.89 -11.06 -28.15
C THR A 5 34.43 -10.88 -28.30
N LEU A 6 34.90 -10.39 -29.44
CA LEU A 6 36.32 -10.15 -29.67
C LEU A 6 36.87 -8.94 -28.91
N LYS A 7 36.08 -7.90 -28.71
CA LYS A 7 36.55 -6.69 -27.99
C LYS A 7 36.68 -6.89 -26.45
N ARG A 8 35.88 -7.75 -25.85
CA ARG A 8 35.98 -8.10 -24.42
C ARG A 8 37.21 -8.96 -24.12
N ARG A 9 37.57 -9.90 -24.97
CA ARG A 9 38.78 -10.73 -24.81
C ARG A 9 40.05 -9.89 -24.93
N ALA A 10 40.11 -8.97 -25.90
CA ALA A 10 41.27 -8.08 -26.06
C ALA A 10 41.42 -7.11 -24.90
N PHE A 11 40.34 -6.60 -24.33
CA PHE A 11 40.38 -5.74 -23.12
C PHE A 11 40.89 -6.49 -21.88
N LEU A 12 40.45 -7.71 -21.65
CA LEU A 12 40.87 -8.54 -20.52
C LEU A 12 42.36 -8.98 -20.64
N GLN A 13 42.86 -9.24 -21.85
CA GLN A 13 44.26 -9.53 -22.09
C GLN A 13 45.15 -8.32 -21.88
N GLN A 14 44.74 -7.13 -22.28
CA GLN A 14 45.50 -5.88 -22.06
C GLN A 14 45.55 -5.48 -20.59
N THR A 15 44.44 -5.66 -19.83
CA THR A 15 44.39 -5.38 -18.40
C THR A 15 45.22 -6.37 -17.59
N GLY A 16 45.25 -7.64 -17.97
CA GLY A 16 46.10 -8.67 -17.36
C GLY A 16 47.60 -8.42 -17.57
N LEU A 17 48.03 -7.92 -18.73
CA LEU A 17 49.40 -7.58 -19.05
C LEU A 17 49.87 -6.29 -18.31
N ALA A 18 48.97 -5.31 -18.14
CA ALA A 18 49.27 -4.08 -17.42
C ALA A 18 49.47 -4.32 -15.90
N LEU A 19 48.74 -5.25 -15.29
CA LEU A 19 48.89 -5.63 -13.88
C LEU A 19 50.12 -6.52 -13.63
N GLY A 20 50.53 -7.34 -14.61
CA GLY A 20 51.75 -8.13 -14.56
C GLY A 20 53.03 -7.27 -14.56
N ALA A 21 52.99 -6.08 -15.17
CA ALA A 21 54.09 -5.14 -15.22
C ALA A 21 54.36 -4.37 -13.89
N LEU A 22 53.39 -4.43 -12.95
CA LEU A 22 53.47 -3.75 -11.64
C LEU A 22 54.04 -4.62 -10.51
N GLY A 23 54.53 -5.83 -10.79
CA GLY A 23 55.32 -6.64 -9.83
C GLY A 23 54.59 -7.19 -8.61
N LEU A 24 53.26 -7.29 -8.66
CA LEU A 24 52.44 -7.88 -7.60
C LEU A 24 52.41 -9.41 -7.73
N GLY A 25 52.83 -10.11 -6.70
CA GLY A 25 53.15 -11.54 -6.66
C GLY A 25 52.10 -12.47 -7.32
N GLY A 26 52.59 -13.34 -8.21
CA GLY A 26 51.78 -14.12 -9.14
C GLY A 26 50.82 -15.15 -8.55
N THR A 27 50.88 -15.49 -7.28
CA THR A 27 50.00 -16.49 -6.63
C THR A 27 48.63 -15.94 -6.22
N ALA A 28 48.57 -14.67 -5.81
CA ALA A 28 47.28 -14.02 -5.45
C ALA A 28 46.46 -13.65 -6.69
N LEU A 29 47.12 -13.35 -7.82
CA LEU A 29 46.47 -13.04 -9.10
C LEU A 29 45.89 -14.29 -9.78
N LEU A 30 46.56 -15.46 -9.64
CA LEU A 30 46.04 -16.72 -10.17
C LEU A 30 44.84 -17.24 -9.37
N ALA A 31 44.82 -17.06 -8.04
CA ALA A 31 43.68 -17.41 -7.21
C ALA A 31 42.46 -16.49 -7.47
N SER A 32 42.69 -15.19 -7.62
CA SER A 32 41.62 -14.25 -7.97
C SER A 32 41.12 -14.42 -9.42
N SER A 33 42.01 -14.79 -10.36
CA SER A 33 41.59 -15.07 -11.75
C SER A 33 40.75 -16.35 -11.85
N SER A 34 41.04 -17.39 -11.09
CA SER A 34 40.26 -18.62 -11.05
C SER A 34 38.87 -18.40 -10.39
N GLN A 35 38.81 -17.62 -9.32
CA GLN A 35 37.55 -17.20 -8.72
C GLN A 35 36.73 -16.30 -9.67
N TYR A 36 37.37 -15.41 -10.42
CA TYR A 36 36.76 -14.56 -11.41
C TYR A 36 36.26 -15.40 -12.63
N GLN A 37 37.03 -16.38 -13.07
CA GLN A 37 36.62 -17.31 -14.14
C GLN A 37 35.48 -18.23 -13.67
N GLN A 38 35.50 -18.69 -12.42
CA GLN A 38 34.37 -19.44 -11.85
C GLN A 38 33.12 -18.59 -11.66
N ALA A 39 33.28 -17.31 -11.29
CA ALA A 39 32.14 -16.37 -11.18
C ALA A 39 31.55 -16.00 -12.56
N LEU A 40 32.42 -15.94 -13.60
CA LEU A 40 31.98 -15.70 -14.99
C LEU A 40 31.43 -16.96 -15.68
N ALA A 41 31.78 -18.15 -15.19
CA ALA A 41 31.31 -19.44 -15.71
C ALA A 41 29.99 -19.91 -15.07
N LYS A 42 29.54 -19.28 -13.94
CA LYS A 42 28.20 -19.55 -13.41
C LYS A 42 27.18 -19.01 -14.40
N PRO A 43 26.22 -19.84 -14.86
CA PRO A 43 25.13 -19.35 -15.67
C PRO A 43 24.43 -18.21 -14.92
N ALA A 44 24.16 -17.12 -15.61
CA ALA A 44 23.45 -15.99 -15.00
C ALA A 44 22.13 -16.50 -14.42
N ARG A 45 21.89 -16.23 -13.14
CA ARG A 45 20.65 -16.58 -12.42
C ARG A 45 19.45 -16.07 -13.21
N ARG A 46 18.62 -16.98 -13.71
CA ARG A 46 17.41 -16.64 -14.46
C ARG A 46 16.29 -16.21 -13.51
N ARG A 47 15.37 -15.42 -13.99
CA ARG A 47 14.26 -14.87 -13.21
C ARG A 47 12.98 -15.13 -13.97
N LEU A 48 12.18 -16.09 -13.50
CA LEU A 48 10.94 -16.51 -14.14
C LEU A 48 9.74 -15.96 -13.36
N ALA A 49 8.73 -15.47 -14.04
CA ALA A 49 7.51 -15.02 -13.42
C ALA A 49 6.27 -15.49 -14.17
N LEU A 50 5.26 -15.94 -13.42
CA LEU A 50 3.91 -16.21 -13.90
C LEU A 50 2.94 -15.27 -13.16
N LEU A 51 2.27 -14.38 -13.91
CA LEU A 51 1.37 -13.38 -13.39
C LEU A 51 -0.04 -13.66 -13.90
N ILE A 52 -0.97 -13.89 -12.97
CA ILE A 52 -2.36 -14.28 -13.29
C ILE A 52 -3.30 -13.20 -12.78
N GLY A 53 -4.22 -12.73 -13.65
CA GLY A 53 -5.19 -11.69 -13.31
C GLY A 53 -6.53 -11.89 -14.01
N ILE A 54 -7.63 -11.96 -13.23
CA ILE A 54 -8.97 -12.23 -13.76
C ILE A 54 -9.92 -11.11 -13.31
N ASN A 55 -10.39 -10.29 -14.25
CA ASN A 55 -11.44 -9.30 -14.05
C ASN A 55 -12.81 -9.82 -14.46
N ALA A 56 -12.86 -10.48 -15.62
CA ALA A 56 -14.11 -10.88 -16.26
C ALA A 56 -14.45 -12.35 -15.92
N TYR A 57 -15.28 -12.53 -14.92
CA TYR A 57 -15.82 -13.83 -14.54
C TYR A 57 -17.19 -14.05 -15.19
N PRO A 58 -17.48 -15.23 -15.74
CA PRO A 58 -18.83 -15.56 -16.18
C PRO A 58 -19.76 -15.81 -14.97
N ASP A 59 -21.07 -15.56 -15.12
CA ASP A 59 -22.05 -15.72 -14.06
C ASP A 59 -22.02 -17.10 -13.40
N ARG A 60 -21.71 -18.15 -14.18
CA ARG A 60 -21.59 -19.53 -13.68
C ARG A 60 -20.46 -19.79 -12.67
N ALA A 61 -19.45 -18.91 -12.65
CA ALA A 61 -18.33 -19.01 -11.71
C ALA A 61 -18.68 -18.40 -10.36
N LEU A 62 -19.69 -17.55 -10.32
CA LEU A 62 -20.18 -16.86 -9.14
C LEU A 62 -21.65 -17.22 -8.91
N ASP A 63 -22.18 -16.96 -7.73
CA ASP A 63 -23.55 -17.30 -7.40
C ASP A 63 -24.55 -16.53 -8.29
N PRO A 64 -25.47 -17.21 -9.02
CA PRO A 64 -26.47 -16.56 -9.87
C PRO A 64 -27.44 -15.63 -9.11
N GLY A 65 -27.59 -15.78 -7.81
CA GLY A 65 -28.39 -14.92 -6.93
C GLY A 65 -27.71 -13.60 -6.53
N VAL A 66 -26.42 -13.43 -6.86
CA VAL A 66 -25.70 -12.21 -6.54
C VAL A 66 -25.97 -11.14 -7.58
N ALA A 67 -26.34 -9.94 -7.10
CA ALA A 67 -26.76 -8.80 -7.90
C ALA A 67 -25.73 -8.37 -8.97
N GLN A 68 -26.23 -7.72 -10.01
CA GLN A 68 -25.51 -7.10 -11.11
C GLN A 68 -24.20 -6.39 -10.68
N ASP A 69 -23.16 -6.46 -11.51
CA ASP A 69 -21.83 -5.86 -11.37
C ASP A 69 -20.87 -6.66 -10.48
N ILE A 70 -20.67 -7.93 -10.84
CA ILE A 70 -19.74 -8.86 -10.20
C ILE A 70 -18.30 -8.79 -10.78
N ALA A 71 -18.11 -8.14 -11.93
CA ALA A 71 -16.81 -8.05 -12.58
C ALA A 71 -15.81 -7.27 -11.72
N LEU A 72 -14.64 -7.86 -11.44
CA LEU A 72 -13.50 -7.16 -10.88
C LEU A 72 -12.94 -6.19 -11.93
N LYS A 73 -12.20 -5.19 -11.50
CA LYS A 73 -11.63 -4.15 -12.38
C LYS A 73 -10.13 -3.96 -12.18
N GLY A 74 -9.59 -4.51 -11.09
CA GLY A 74 -8.22 -4.25 -10.64
C GLY A 74 -7.19 -5.31 -11.00
N CYS A 75 -7.60 -6.55 -11.30
CA CYS A 75 -6.65 -7.67 -11.39
C CYS A 75 -5.70 -7.57 -12.59
N ILE A 76 -6.16 -7.04 -13.73
CA ILE A 76 -5.29 -6.80 -14.89
C ILE A 76 -4.27 -5.69 -14.59
N THR A 77 -4.69 -4.65 -13.84
CA THR A 77 -3.78 -3.61 -13.37
C THR A 77 -2.72 -4.18 -12.42
N ASP A 78 -3.10 -5.12 -11.55
CA ASP A 78 -2.17 -5.78 -10.63
C ASP A 78 -1.10 -6.58 -11.37
N VAL A 79 -1.49 -7.31 -12.41
CA VAL A 79 -0.55 -8.00 -13.32
C VAL A 79 0.43 -7.00 -13.94
N GLU A 80 -0.06 -5.86 -14.43
CA GLU A 80 0.80 -4.85 -15.04
C GLU A 80 1.70 -4.15 -13.99
N LEU A 81 1.20 -3.88 -12.78
CA LEU A 81 2.00 -3.35 -11.66
C LEU A 81 3.18 -4.27 -11.34
N GLN A 82 2.92 -5.57 -11.21
CA GLN A 82 3.97 -6.58 -10.97
C GLN A 82 4.92 -6.67 -12.17
N ARG A 83 4.39 -6.73 -13.39
CA ARG A 83 5.18 -6.85 -14.60
C ARG A 83 6.18 -5.71 -14.76
N GLN A 84 5.71 -4.46 -14.64
CA GLN A 84 6.57 -3.29 -14.77
C GLN A 84 7.63 -3.23 -13.65
N LEU A 85 7.24 -3.56 -12.43
CA LEU A 85 8.16 -3.65 -11.30
C LEU A 85 9.24 -4.71 -11.52
N LEU A 86 8.87 -5.91 -11.91
CA LEU A 86 9.80 -7.04 -12.12
C LEU A 86 10.80 -6.74 -13.22
N ILE A 87 10.34 -6.26 -14.36
CA ILE A 87 11.20 -5.94 -15.50
C ILE A 87 12.16 -4.79 -15.17
N HIS A 88 11.62 -3.67 -14.70
CA HIS A 88 12.41 -2.45 -14.60
C HIS A 88 13.14 -2.29 -13.28
N ARG A 89 12.58 -2.78 -12.18
CA ARG A 89 13.20 -2.64 -10.86
C ARG A 89 14.06 -3.86 -10.48
N PHE A 90 13.59 -5.06 -10.80
CA PHE A 90 14.24 -6.33 -10.43
C PHE A 90 14.98 -7.00 -11.59
N GLY A 91 14.89 -6.47 -12.81
CA GLY A 91 15.65 -6.92 -13.96
C GLY A 91 15.24 -8.29 -14.51
N PHE A 92 13.97 -8.65 -14.41
CA PHE A 92 13.40 -9.76 -15.15
C PHE A 92 13.43 -9.46 -16.65
N GLN A 93 13.75 -10.46 -17.45
CA GLN A 93 13.65 -10.28 -18.90
C GLN A 93 12.18 -10.30 -19.31
N PRO A 94 11.73 -9.43 -20.24
CA PRO A 94 10.33 -9.41 -20.68
C PRO A 94 9.80 -10.77 -21.17
N GLY A 95 10.65 -11.60 -21.82
CA GLY A 95 10.31 -12.93 -22.28
C GLY A 95 10.23 -14.00 -21.18
N ASP A 96 10.75 -13.71 -19.98
CA ASP A 96 10.69 -14.60 -18.82
C ASP A 96 9.50 -14.26 -17.89
N VAL A 97 8.68 -13.28 -18.26
CA VAL A 97 7.46 -12.89 -17.53
C VAL A 97 6.24 -13.27 -18.35
N VAL A 98 5.63 -14.40 -18.01
CA VAL A 98 4.38 -14.88 -18.63
C VAL A 98 3.18 -14.29 -17.90
N THR A 99 2.17 -13.87 -18.64
CA THR A 99 0.92 -13.31 -18.11
C THR A 99 -0.27 -14.12 -18.61
N LEU A 100 -1.14 -14.55 -17.70
CA LEU A 100 -2.43 -15.15 -18.03
C LEU A 100 -3.53 -14.22 -17.54
N THR A 101 -4.36 -13.71 -18.46
CA THR A 101 -5.39 -12.74 -18.12
C THR A 101 -6.77 -13.17 -18.65
N ASN A 102 -7.81 -12.94 -17.84
CA ASN A 102 -9.19 -13.27 -18.18
C ASN A 102 -9.33 -14.66 -18.80
N GLN A 103 -9.71 -14.75 -20.09
CA GLN A 103 -9.98 -16.00 -20.79
C GLN A 103 -8.83 -17.00 -20.83
N ASP A 104 -7.58 -16.52 -20.69
CA ASP A 104 -6.40 -17.40 -20.71
C ASP A 104 -6.15 -18.01 -19.32
N ALA A 105 -6.75 -17.44 -18.26
CA ALA A 105 -6.59 -17.90 -16.89
C ALA A 105 -7.63 -18.99 -16.52
N THR A 106 -7.70 -20.02 -17.36
CA THR A 106 -8.44 -21.25 -17.10
C THR A 106 -7.68 -22.14 -16.12
N ARG A 107 -8.38 -23.06 -15.47
CA ARG A 107 -7.75 -24.02 -14.54
C ARG A 107 -6.59 -24.76 -15.21
N ASP A 108 -6.83 -25.34 -16.36
CA ASP A 108 -5.80 -26.09 -17.11
C ASP A 108 -4.70 -25.17 -17.64
N GLY A 109 -5.03 -23.97 -18.10
CA GLY A 109 -4.06 -22.97 -18.53
C GLY A 109 -3.09 -22.56 -17.42
N ILE A 110 -3.61 -22.36 -16.21
CA ILE A 110 -2.78 -22.03 -15.04
C ILE A 110 -1.85 -23.19 -14.67
N LEU A 111 -2.39 -24.40 -14.56
CA LEU A 111 -1.60 -25.59 -14.21
C LEU A 111 -0.52 -25.86 -15.27
N THR A 112 -0.86 -25.78 -16.56
CA THR A 112 0.09 -25.92 -17.67
C THR A 112 1.20 -24.88 -17.61
N ALA A 113 0.85 -23.62 -17.35
CA ALA A 113 1.85 -22.55 -17.23
C ALA A 113 2.77 -22.74 -16.00
N ILE A 114 2.26 -23.25 -14.90
CA ILE A 114 3.08 -23.63 -13.74
C ILE A 114 4.07 -24.72 -14.14
N ASP A 115 3.60 -25.78 -14.79
CA ASP A 115 4.44 -26.90 -15.18
C ASP A 115 5.49 -26.50 -16.24
N GLU A 116 5.07 -25.88 -17.36
CA GLU A 116 5.94 -25.63 -18.51
C GLU A 116 6.85 -24.41 -18.31
N HIS A 117 6.34 -23.32 -17.69
CA HIS A 117 7.12 -22.09 -17.56
C HIS A 117 7.92 -22.02 -16.25
N LEU A 118 7.35 -22.48 -15.13
CA LEU A 118 8.05 -22.41 -13.85
C LEU A 118 8.83 -23.69 -13.56
N VAL A 119 8.16 -24.85 -13.48
CA VAL A 119 8.77 -26.10 -12.99
C VAL A 119 9.81 -26.65 -13.96
N GLN A 120 9.47 -26.77 -15.25
CA GLN A 120 10.39 -27.37 -16.25
C GLN A 120 11.56 -26.46 -16.60
N GLN A 121 11.41 -25.14 -16.48
CA GLN A 121 12.46 -24.20 -16.91
C GLN A 121 13.38 -23.76 -15.77
N ALA A 122 12.90 -23.77 -14.51
CA ALA A 122 13.69 -23.30 -13.38
C ALA A 122 14.85 -24.26 -13.03
N ARG A 123 15.99 -23.68 -12.67
CA ARG A 123 17.17 -24.36 -12.15
C ARG A 123 17.39 -24.00 -10.68
N SER A 124 18.23 -24.73 -9.96
CA SER A 124 18.44 -24.59 -8.51
C SER A 124 18.76 -23.18 -8.02
N GLU A 125 19.45 -22.37 -8.84
CA GLU A 125 19.84 -21.00 -8.47
C GLU A 125 18.87 -19.91 -8.97
N ASP A 126 17.89 -20.28 -9.79
CA ASP A 126 16.97 -19.34 -10.39
C ASP A 126 15.99 -18.75 -9.35
N VAL A 127 15.38 -17.64 -9.71
CA VAL A 127 14.34 -16.98 -8.93
C VAL A 127 13.02 -17.15 -9.64
N VAL A 128 12.01 -17.56 -8.90
CA VAL A 128 10.66 -17.78 -9.42
C VAL A 128 9.66 -16.94 -8.68
N LEU A 129 8.75 -16.29 -9.41
CA LEU A 129 7.63 -15.54 -8.87
C LEU A 129 6.32 -16.03 -9.46
N LEU A 130 5.36 -16.34 -8.59
CA LEU A 130 3.97 -16.63 -8.94
C LEU A 130 3.07 -15.54 -8.34
N HIS A 131 2.24 -14.90 -9.16
CA HIS A 131 1.27 -13.91 -8.70
C HIS A 131 -0.13 -14.28 -9.16
N PHE A 132 -1.08 -14.22 -8.25
CA PHE A 132 -2.50 -14.40 -8.54
C PHE A 132 -3.31 -13.21 -8.01
N SER A 133 -4.16 -12.65 -8.86
CA SER A 133 -5.09 -11.59 -8.55
C SER A 133 -6.47 -11.93 -9.15
N GLY A 134 -7.46 -12.12 -8.27
CA GLY A 134 -8.79 -12.56 -8.68
C GLY A 134 -9.71 -12.81 -7.50
N TYR A 135 -10.85 -13.46 -7.77
CA TYR A 135 -11.68 -14.02 -6.71
C TYR A 135 -11.01 -15.23 -6.08
N GLY A 136 -10.95 -15.23 -4.75
CA GLY A 136 -10.68 -16.43 -3.98
C GLY A 136 -11.98 -17.07 -3.48
N SER A 137 -11.85 -18.28 -3.01
CA SER A 137 -12.96 -19.09 -2.50
C SER A 137 -12.49 -19.91 -1.30
N GLN A 138 -13.43 -20.25 -0.45
CA GLN A 138 -13.26 -21.31 0.52
C GLN A 138 -14.18 -22.47 0.09
N VAL A 139 -13.65 -23.67 -0.10
CA VAL A 139 -14.41 -24.81 -0.58
C VAL A 139 -14.45 -25.93 0.47
N ARG A 140 -15.54 -26.67 0.51
CA ARG A 140 -15.67 -27.87 1.34
C ARG A 140 -15.51 -29.10 0.45
N VAL A 141 -14.49 -29.89 0.72
CA VAL A 141 -14.20 -31.12 -0.02
C VAL A 141 -14.96 -32.29 0.62
N VAL A 142 -15.74 -33.02 -0.18
CA VAL A 142 -16.42 -34.24 0.23
C VAL A 142 -15.56 -35.44 -0.16
N ASN A 143 -15.19 -36.28 0.78
CA ASN A 143 -14.47 -37.54 0.52
C ASN A 143 -15.42 -38.61 -0.03
N THR A 144 -15.09 -39.21 -1.15
CA THR A 144 -15.92 -40.21 -1.85
C THR A 144 -16.14 -41.47 -1.01
N GLU A 145 -15.20 -41.84 -0.11
CA GLU A 145 -15.33 -42.99 0.76
C GLU A 145 -16.43 -42.83 1.81
N VAL A 146 -16.66 -41.60 2.31
CA VAL A 146 -17.73 -41.28 3.27
C VAL A 146 -19.08 -41.20 2.55
N ALA A 147 -19.10 -40.68 1.35
CA ALA A 147 -20.32 -40.54 0.53
C ALA A 147 -20.91 -41.91 0.12
N THR A 148 -20.05 -42.88 -0.21
CA THR A 148 -20.50 -44.25 -0.53
C THR A 148 -20.97 -45.01 0.71
N ALA A 149 -20.39 -44.79 1.88
CA ALA A 149 -20.83 -45.41 3.13
C ALA A 149 -22.19 -44.89 3.58
N THR A 150 -22.50 -43.60 3.36
CA THR A 150 -23.80 -43.01 3.72
C THR A 150 -24.92 -43.40 2.75
N ALA A 151 -24.62 -43.60 1.47
CA ALA A 151 -25.57 -44.13 0.47
C ALA A 151 -25.92 -45.60 0.70
N ALA A 152 -25.03 -46.39 1.31
CA ALA A 152 -25.24 -47.80 1.62
C ALA A 152 -26.09 -48.04 2.92
N LEU A 153 -26.26 -47.02 3.75
CA LEU A 153 -26.96 -47.11 5.04
C LEU A 153 -28.40 -46.57 5.02
N GLY A 154 -29.06 -46.54 3.87
CA GLY A 154 -30.52 -46.41 3.73
C GLY A 154 -31.16 -45.24 4.47
N ALA A 155 -31.80 -44.37 3.73
CA ALA A 155 -32.57 -43.20 4.10
C ALA A 155 -33.28 -43.27 5.48
N GLY A 156 -32.97 -42.36 6.36
CA GLY A 156 -33.74 -42.17 7.60
C GLY A 156 -32.95 -41.59 8.75
N GLY A 157 -32.39 -40.43 8.57
CA GLY A 157 -31.77 -39.66 9.65
C GLY A 157 -31.01 -38.48 9.07
N GLU A 158 -31.37 -37.28 9.47
CA GLU A 158 -30.53 -36.10 9.26
C GLU A 158 -29.20 -36.32 9.98
N SER A 159 -28.28 -37.02 9.30
CA SER A 159 -26.93 -37.21 9.79
C SER A 159 -26.10 -36.01 9.36
N GLU A 160 -25.92 -35.07 10.27
CA GLU A 160 -24.83 -34.09 10.25
C GLU A 160 -23.47 -34.83 10.27
N THR A 161 -23.15 -35.58 9.24
CA THR A 161 -21.77 -35.94 8.94
C THR A 161 -21.14 -34.81 8.10
N VAL A 162 -21.16 -33.62 8.66
CA VAL A 162 -20.28 -32.55 8.23
C VAL A 162 -18.86 -33.04 8.44
N ALA A 163 -18.14 -33.25 7.35
CA ALA A 163 -16.73 -33.48 7.37
C ALA A 163 -16.06 -32.52 8.35
N GLN A 164 -15.41 -33.07 9.39
CA GLN A 164 -14.52 -32.33 10.28
C GLN A 164 -13.26 -31.90 9.49
N GLY A 165 -13.41 -31.08 8.50
CA GLY A 165 -12.33 -30.47 7.75
C GLY A 165 -12.68 -29.01 7.54
N GLY A 166 -11.88 -28.10 8.10
CA GLY A 166 -11.96 -26.67 7.80
C GLY A 166 -11.96 -26.48 6.29
N GLY A 167 -12.67 -25.44 5.78
CA GLY A 167 -12.71 -25.15 4.36
C GLY A 167 -11.31 -25.00 3.75
N GLN A 168 -11.12 -25.47 2.52
CA GLN A 168 -9.88 -25.37 1.76
C GLN A 168 -9.87 -24.08 0.93
N ALA A 169 -8.74 -23.37 0.94
CA ALA A 169 -8.56 -22.19 0.11
C ALA A 169 -8.41 -22.61 -1.37
N ALA A 170 -9.07 -21.84 -2.24
CA ALA A 170 -9.04 -22.09 -3.68
C ALA A 170 -9.05 -20.77 -4.45
N TRP A 171 -8.53 -20.79 -5.68
CA TRP A 171 -8.62 -19.72 -6.64
C TRP A 171 -9.79 -19.98 -7.59
N VAL A 172 -10.63 -18.96 -7.79
CA VAL A 172 -11.70 -19.02 -8.78
C VAL A 172 -11.08 -18.73 -10.13
N THR A 173 -11.09 -19.71 -11.03
CA THR A 173 -10.60 -19.55 -12.41
C THR A 173 -11.71 -19.03 -13.33
N VAL A 174 -11.38 -18.56 -14.53
CA VAL A 174 -12.38 -18.01 -15.44
C VAL A 174 -13.38 -19.07 -15.92
N ASP A 175 -12.99 -20.34 -15.98
CA ASP A 175 -13.81 -21.49 -16.35
C ASP A 175 -14.45 -22.20 -15.15
N SER A 176 -14.24 -21.70 -13.94
CA SER A 176 -14.81 -22.23 -12.70
C SER A 176 -16.34 -22.34 -12.79
N ARG A 177 -16.89 -23.32 -12.08
CA ARG A 177 -18.33 -23.58 -11.95
C ARG A 177 -18.67 -23.99 -10.54
N LEU A 178 -19.83 -23.58 -10.07
CA LEU A 178 -20.34 -24.11 -8.82
C LEU A 178 -20.77 -25.59 -9.02
N PRO A 179 -20.53 -26.48 -8.04
CA PRO A 179 -21.01 -27.84 -8.06
C PRO A 179 -22.53 -27.89 -8.21
N SER A 180 -23.01 -28.86 -8.97
CA SER A 180 -24.44 -29.14 -9.17
C SER A 180 -24.72 -30.63 -9.05
N GLU A 181 -25.97 -31.04 -8.99
CA GLU A 181 -26.35 -32.47 -8.96
C GLU A 181 -25.82 -33.24 -10.17
N SER A 182 -25.80 -32.62 -11.35
CA SER A 182 -25.26 -33.19 -12.58
C SER A 182 -23.75 -33.17 -12.70
N ASN A 183 -23.07 -32.28 -11.96
CA ASN A 183 -21.60 -32.18 -11.90
C ASN A 183 -21.16 -31.78 -10.49
N PRO A 184 -20.95 -32.77 -9.59
CA PRO A 184 -20.56 -32.50 -8.21
C PRO A 184 -19.08 -32.09 -8.04
N ALA A 185 -18.27 -32.10 -9.10
CA ALA A 185 -16.86 -31.73 -9.02
C ALA A 185 -16.67 -30.25 -8.77
N LEU A 186 -15.72 -29.89 -7.91
CA LEU A 186 -15.29 -28.52 -7.69
C LEU A 186 -14.62 -27.96 -8.95
N GLY A 187 -15.10 -26.81 -9.42
CA GLY A 187 -14.53 -26.13 -10.57
C GLY A 187 -13.34 -25.23 -10.21
N ASP A 188 -13.21 -24.86 -8.92
CA ASP A 188 -12.14 -24.01 -8.43
C ASP A 188 -10.80 -24.75 -8.39
N LEU A 189 -9.72 -23.99 -8.52
CA LEU A 189 -8.36 -24.51 -8.39
C LEU A 189 -7.93 -24.44 -6.92
N LEU A 190 -7.84 -25.60 -6.26
CA LEU A 190 -7.39 -25.65 -4.87
C LEU A 190 -5.94 -25.21 -4.72
N GLU A 191 -5.63 -24.51 -3.66
CA GLU A 191 -4.23 -24.14 -3.37
C GLU A 191 -3.35 -25.38 -3.15
N ALA A 192 -3.90 -26.46 -2.61
CA ALA A 192 -3.19 -27.73 -2.46
C ALA A 192 -2.75 -28.34 -3.80
N GLU A 193 -3.54 -28.18 -4.87
CA GLU A 193 -3.17 -28.63 -6.20
C GLU A 193 -2.00 -27.81 -6.76
N ILE A 194 -2.00 -26.48 -6.53
CA ILE A 194 -0.90 -25.60 -6.92
C ILE A 194 0.38 -25.99 -6.18
N VAL A 195 0.26 -26.24 -4.86
CA VAL A 195 1.39 -26.69 -4.02
C VAL A 195 1.95 -28.01 -4.54
N ALA A 196 1.10 -29.00 -4.88
CA ALA A 196 1.52 -30.26 -5.45
C ALA A 196 2.26 -30.09 -6.79
N ARG A 197 1.80 -29.18 -7.67
CA ARG A 197 2.48 -28.86 -8.95
C ARG A 197 3.80 -28.14 -8.74
N LEU A 198 3.94 -27.31 -7.71
CA LEU A 198 5.18 -26.61 -7.38
C LEU A 198 6.20 -27.48 -6.62
N ALA A 199 5.78 -28.64 -6.07
CA ALA A 199 6.65 -29.50 -5.28
C ALA A 199 7.96 -29.94 -6.02
N PRO A 200 7.95 -30.26 -7.33
CA PRO A 200 9.15 -30.62 -8.06
C PRO A 200 10.00 -29.42 -8.51
N LEU A 201 9.66 -28.18 -8.14
CA LEU A 201 10.42 -26.99 -8.52
C LEU A 201 11.87 -27.08 -8.06
N ALA A 202 12.82 -26.92 -8.98
CA ALA A 202 14.24 -27.11 -8.72
C ALA A 202 14.89 -26.07 -7.80
N THR A 203 14.24 -24.92 -7.56
CA THR A 203 14.75 -23.82 -6.73
C THR A 203 13.88 -23.61 -5.49
N ALA A 204 14.53 -23.25 -4.36
CA ALA A 204 13.87 -22.77 -3.16
C ALA A 204 13.56 -21.26 -3.19
N ASN A 205 14.05 -20.52 -4.22
CA ASN A 205 13.88 -19.08 -4.34
C ASN A 205 12.52 -18.73 -5.00
N LEU A 206 11.44 -19.33 -4.50
CA LEU A 206 10.09 -19.04 -4.92
C LEU A 206 9.47 -17.98 -4.03
N THR A 207 8.79 -17.01 -4.64
CA THR A 207 7.87 -16.09 -3.98
C THR A 207 6.50 -16.19 -4.62
N THR A 208 5.49 -16.45 -3.83
CA THR A 208 4.08 -16.41 -4.26
C THR A 208 3.38 -15.20 -3.67
N VAL A 209 2.70 -14.42 -4.50
CA VAL A 209 1.91 -13.24 -4.11
C VAL A 209 0.44 -13.52 -4.42
N ILE A 210 -0.42 -13.52 -3.40
CA ILE A 210 -1.84 -13.86 -3.54
C ILE A 210 -2.69 -12.67 -3.12
N ASP A 211 -3.37 -12.06 -4.09
CA ASP A 211 -4.34 -10.97 -3.90
C ASP A 211 -5.75 -11.48 -4.20
N ALA A 212 -6.19 -12.41 -3.37
CA ALA A 212 -7.49 -13.05 -3.39
C ALA A 212 -7.91 -13.41 -1.96
N GLY A 213 -9.21 -13.30 -1.66
CA GLY A 213 -9.77 -13.62 -0.34
C GLY A 213 -10.37 -15.01 -0.30
N SER A 214 -10.40 -15.62 0.89
CA SER A 214 -11.03 -16.92 1.13
C SER A 214 -12.22 -16.84 2.09
N GLN A 215 -12.61 -15.65 2.51
CA GLN A 215 -13.73 -15.46 3.42
C GLN A 215 -15.02 -15.20 2.65
N ASP A 216 -16.10 -15.86 3.05
CA ASP A 216 -17.46 -15.48 2.69
C ASP A 216 -17.79 -14.11 3.31
N ALA A 217 -17.88 -13.10 2.49
CA ALA A 217 -18.18 -11.73 2.92
C ALA A 217 -19.67 -11.39 2.80
N GLY A 218 -20.48 -12.26 2.23
CA GLY A 218 -21.90 -12.00 1.95
C GLY A 218 -22.17 -10.84 0.99
N TYR A 219 -21.15 -10.01 0.69
CA TYR A 219 -21.26 -8.81 -0.15
C TYR A 219 -20.06 -8.70 -1.08
N LEU A 220 -20.31 -8.50 -2.36
CA LEU A 220 -19.30 -8.23 -3.38
C LEU A 220 -18.80 -6.78 -3.35
N ARG A 221 -19.54 -5.88 -2.70
CA ARG A 221 -19.17 -4.48 -2.48
C ARG A 221 -19.13 -4.14 -1.01
N TRP A 222 -18.14 -3.36 -0.62
CA TRP A 222 -17.94 -2.89 0.74
C TRP A 222 -17.63 -1.39 0.71
N GLY A 223 -18.66 -0.56 0.85
CA GLY A 223 -18.53 0.88 0.65
C GLY A 223 -18.13 1.24 -0.79
N ASN A 224 -16.95 1.86 -0.94
CA ASN A 224 -16.33 2.18 -2.24
C ASN A 224 -15.38 1.09 -2.75
N ALA A 225 -15.10 0.09 -1.94
CA ALA A 225 -14.23 -1.03 -2.28
C ALA A 225 -15.06 -2.23 -2.76
N ARG A 226 -14.42 -3.13 -3.46
CA ARG A 226 -14.98 -4.40 -3.90
C ARG A 226 -14.22 -5.54 -3.24
N VAL A 227 -14.97 -6.54 -2.72
CA VAL A 227 -14.38 -7.70 -2.07
C VAL A 227 -13.95 -8.73 -3.11
N ARG A 228 -12.76 -9.31 -2.95
CA ARG A 228 -12.18 -10.35 -3.82
C ARG A 228 -12.38 -11.76 -3.25
N SER A 229 -13.53 -12.01 -2.66
CA SER A 229 -13.94 -13.32 -2.18
C SER A 229 -15.28 -13.69 -2.77
N ARG A 230 -15.44 -14.93 -3.23
CA ARG A 230 -16.75 -15.42 -3.62
C ARG A 230 -17.64 -15.56 -2.39
N PRO A 231 -18.89 -15.06 -2.42
CA PRO A 231 -19.78 -15.08 -1.24
C PRO A 231 -20.24 -16.48 -0.85
N THR A 232 -20.35 -17.40 -1.82
CA THR A 232 -20.84 -18.76 -1.59
C THR A 232 -19.68 -19.73 -1.38
N VAL A 233 -19.77 -20.56 -0.35
CA VAL A 233 -18.83 -21.66 -0.07
C VAL A 233 -19.31 -22.91 -0.79
N PRO A 234 -18.73 -23.32 -1.93
CA PRO A 234 -19.15 -24.53 -2.63
C PRO A 234 -18.70 -25.79 -1.87
N THR A 235 -19.55 -26.79 -1.92
CA THR A 235 -19.28 -28.11 -1.40
C THR A 235 -19.29 -29.10 -2.55
N GLY A 236 -18.24 -29.88 -2.74
CA GLY A 236 -18.16 -30.78 -3.88
C GLY A 236 -17.01 -31.78 -3.78
N LEU A 237 -16.91 -32.64 -4.80
CA LEU A 237 -15.88 -33.65 -4.94
C LEU A 237 -14.60 -33.03 -5.53
N LEU A 238 -13.45 -33.59 -5.17
CA LEU A 238 -12.20 -33.28 -5.87
C LEU A 238 -12.33 -33.68 -7.35
N PRO A 239 -11.76 -32.90 -8.28
CA PRO A 239 -11.71 -33.31 -9.68
C PRO A 239 -10.96 -34.65 -9.82
N THR A 240 -11.53 -35.57 -10.59
CA THR A 240 -11.08 -36.98 -10.71
C THR A 240 -9.71 -37.14 -11.44
N ALA A 241 -9.06 -36.07 -11.84
CA ALA A 241 -7.80 -36.08 -12.61
C ALA A 241 -6.53 -36.30 -11.77
N ALA A 242 -6.62 -36.33 -10.43
CA ALA A 242 -5.46 -36.60 -9.59
C ALA A 242 -5.20 -38.12 -9.51
N THR A 243 -4.12 -38.60 -10.11
CA THR A 243 -3.66 -40.00 -10.05
C THR A 243 -3.11 -40.38 -8.68
N GLU A 244 -2.81 -39.40 -7.82
CA GLU A 244 -2.38 -39.62 -6.43
C GLU A 244 -3.24 -38.81 -5.45
N PRO A 245 -3.38 -39.28 -4.19
CA PRO A 245 -4.11 -38.56 -3.15
C PRO A 245 -3.50 -37.18 -2.91
N LEU A 246 -4.30 -36.12 -3.02
CA LEU A 246 -3.87 -34.74 -2.79
C LEU A 246 -3.70 -34.49 -1.29
N ASP A 247 -2.50 -34.09 -0.85
CA ASP A 247 -2.26 -33.64 0.51
C ASP A 247 -2.80 -32.20 0.71
N LEU A 248 -3.99 -32.10 1.27
CA LEU A 248 -4.67 -30.83 1.56
C LEU A 248 -3.97 -29.99 2.63
N THR A 249 -2.97 -30.55 3.32
CA THR A 249 -2.22 -29.90 4.40
C THR A 249 -0.80 -29.54 4.00
N ALA A 250 -0.40 -29.87 2.78
CA ALA A 250 0.94 -29.61 2.27
C ALA A 250 1.28 -28.11 2.36
N PRO A 251 2.44 -27.77 2.91
CA PRO A 251 2.85 -26.38 3.01
C PRO A 251 3.29 -25.81 1.66
N TRP A 252 2.99 -24.54 1.46
CA TRP A 252 3.52 -23.81 0.32
C TRP A 252 5.05 -23.82 0.30
N PRO A 253 5.68 -24.06 -0.86
CA PRO A 253 7.11 -23.90 -1.01
C PRO A 253 7.48 -22.41 -1.08
N GLY A 254 8.65 -22.05 -0.54
CA GLY A 254 9.17 -20.70 -0.59
C GLY A 254 8.44 -19.68 0.28
N LEU A 255 8.46 -18.43 -0.16
CA LEU A 255 7.84 -17.28 0.53
C LEU A 255 6.43 -17.03 -0.02
N VAL A 256 5.44 -16.90 0.86
CA VAL A 256 4.08 -16.54 0.45
C VAL A 256 3.66 -15.22 1.10
N LEU A 257 3.31 -14.26 0.25
CA LEU A 257 2.75 -12.96 0.59
C LEU A 257 1.25 -12.97 0.29
N ARG A 258 0.41 -12.84 1.31
CA ARG A 258 -1.05 -12.85 1.16
C ARG A 258 -1.64 -11.50 1.49
N ALA A 259 -2.67 -11.11 0.74
CA ALA A 259 -3.37 -9.84 0.89
C ALA A 259 -4.08 -9.68 2.23
N ALA A 260 -4.51 -10.77 2.86
CA ALA A 260 -5.14 -10.75 4.18
C ALA A 260 -4.98 -12.09 4.90
N GLN A 261 -5.06 -12.04 6.23
CA GLN A 261 -5.20 -13.24 7.07
C GLN A 261 -6.53 -13.93 6.79
N VAL A 262 -6.60 -15.22 7.10
CA VAL A 262 -7.87 -15.99 7.03
C VAL A 262 -8.93 -15.30 7.90
N GLY A 263 -10.14 -15.19 7.38
CA GLY A 263 -11.21 -14.48 8.08
C GLY A 263 -11.20 -12.95 7.91
N ARG A 264 -10.31 -12.40 7.07
CA ARG A 264 -10.25 -10.96 6.77
C ARG A 264 -10.57 -10.69 5.31
N LEU A 265 -11.08 -9.48 5.02
CA LEU A 265 -11.44 -9.06 3.67
C LEU A 265 -10.19 -8.82 2.81
N VAL A 266 -10.30 -9.16 1.53
CA VAL A 266 -9.37 -8.74 0.49
C VAL A 266 -10.11 -7.82 -0.46
N LEU A 267 -9.57 -6.64 -0.70
CA LEU A 267 -10.28 -5.55 -1.36
C LEU A 267 -9.55 -5.09 -2.62
N GLU A 268 -10.32 -4.73 -3.64
CA GLU A 268 -9.87 -3.81 -4.69
C GLU A 268 -10.53 -2.45 -4.51
N SER A 269 -9.84 -1.40 -4.93
CA SER A 269 -10.35 -0.04 -4.92
C SER A 269 -10.25 0.61 -6.29
N HIS A 270 -11.07 1.63 -6.50
CA HIS A 270 -11.03 2.46 -7.68
C HIS A 270 -10.34 3.79 -7.34
N TRP A 271 -9.30 4.14 -8.09
CA TRP A 271 -8.57 5.39 -8.00
C TRP A 271 -8.73 6.16 -9.31
N ASP A 272 -9.37 7.30 -9.26
CA ASP A 272 -9.56 8.23 -10.38
C ASP A 272 -9.83 7.54 -11.75
N SER A 273 -8.79 7.08 -12.43
CA SER A 273 -8.87 6.50 -13.79
C SER A 273 -8.41 5.02 -13.87
N PHE A 274 -8.23 4.33 -12.75
CA PHE A 274 -7.88 2.90 -12.73
C PHE A 274 -8.35 2.22 -11.46
N SER A 275 -8.44 0.90 -11.49
CA SER A 275 -8.68 0.06 -10.32
C SER A 275 -7.51 -0.88 -10.11
N ALA A 276 -7.23 -1.25 -8.87
CA ALA A 276 -6.23 -2.24 -8.51
C ALA A 276 -6.58 -2.93 -7.19
N GLY A 277 -6.00 -4.06 -6.90
CA GLY A 277 -5.99 -4.63 -5.56
C GLY A 277 -5.26 -3.72 -4.59
N VAL A 278 -5.88 -3.45 -3.46
CA VAL A 278 -5.31 -2.53 -2.48
C VAL A 278 -3.97 -3.04 -1.98
N PHE A 279 -3.85 -4.37 -1.81
CA PHE A 279 -2.62 -5.01 -1.40
C PHE A 279 -1.53 -4.96 -2.48
N THR A 280 -1.82 -5.43 -3.69
CA THR A 280 -0.83 -5.46 -4.77
C THR A 280 -0.31 -4.06 -5.08
N TYR A 281 -1.19 -3.06 -5.10
CA TYR A 281 -0.76 -1.68 -5.34
C TYR A 281 0.13 -1.14 -4.21
N ALA A 282 -0.25 -1.35 -2.95
CA ALA A 282 0.58 -0.93 -1.81
C ALA A 282 1.95 -1.63 -1.79
N LEU A 283 1.97 -2.94 -2.08
CA LEU A 283 3.18 -3.75 -2.15
C LEU A 283 4.12 -3.24 -3.24
N THR A 284 3.62 -3.09 -4.46
CA THR A 284 4.42 -2.67 -5.61
C THR A 284 4.91 -1.23 -5.47
N GLN A 285 4.09 -0.32 -4.96
CA GLN A 285 4.50 1.05 -4.69
C GLN A 285 5.63 1.10 -3.66
N ASN A 286 5.51 0.37 -2.54
CA ASN A 286 6.60 0.29 -1.56
C ASN A 286 7.90 -0.25 -2.19
N LEU A 287 7.79 -1.23 -3.08
CA LEU A 287 8.95 -1.79 -3.78
C LEU A 287 9.57 -0.83 -4.79
N TRP A 288 8.81 0.10 -5.37
CA TRP A 288 9.36 1.19 -6.17
C TRP A 288 10.14 2.21 -5.34
N GLU A 289 9.70 2.47 -4.10
CA GLU A 289 10.25 3.49 -3.21
C GLU A 289 11.41 3.01 -2.32
N THR A 290 11.52 1.69 -2.05
CA THR A 290 12.44 1.16 -1.03
C THR A 290 13.88 1.07 -1.54
N GLU A 291 14.85 1.42 -0.66
CA GLU A 291 16.28 1.23 -0.90
C GLU A 291 16.69 -0.25 -1.06
N PRO A 292 17.92 -0.52 -1.56
CA PRO A 292 18.47 -1.87 -1.59
C PRO A 292 18.40 -2.52 -0.19
N ASP A 293 18.15 -3.83 -0.14
CA ASP A 293 17.98 -4.67 1.05
C ASP A 293 16.60 -4.63 1.75
N PRO A 294 15.46 -4.53 1.04
CA PRO A 294 14.16 -4.65 1.69
C PRO A 294 13.95 -6.10 2.17
N THR A 295 13.93 -6.29 3.47
CA THR A 295 13.46 -7.56 4.01
C THR A 295 11.95 -7.70 3.80
N SER A 296 11.47 -8.92 3.59
CA SER A 296 10.04 -9.19 3.41
C SER A 296 9.19 -8.72 4.60
N GLN A 297 9.74 -8.73 5.81
CA GLN A 297 9.09 -8.22 7.03
C GLN A 297 8.94 -6.70 7.01
N LEU A 298 10.00 -5.95 6.68
CA LEU A 298 9.94 -4.49 6.59
C LEU A 298 8.97 -4.05 5.49
N LEU A 299 9.01 -4.72 4.35
CA LEU A 299 8.08 -4.45 3.26
C LEU A 299 6.64 -4.69 3.70
N LEU A 300 6.36 -5.81 4.37
CA LEU A 300 5.03 -6.13 4.86
C LEU A 300 4.52 -5.10 5.86
N GLN A 301 5.37 -4.64 6.78
CA GLN A 301 5.04 -3.59 7.73
C GLN A 301 4.66 -2.28 7.01
N ARG A 302 5.48 -1.81 6.08
CA ARG A 302 5.20 -0.61 5.27
C ARG A 302 3.90 -0.77 4.47
N THR A 303 3.68 -1.96 3.91
CA THR A 303 2.44 -2.28 3.17
C THR A 303 1.23 -2.24 4.09
N ARG A 304 1.28 -2.83 5.29
CA ARG A 304 0.20 -2.75 6.29
C ARG A 304 -0.14 -1.31 6.68
N GLN A 305 0.87 -0.48 6.96
CA GLN A 305 0.66 0.93 7.30
C GLN A 305 -0.06 1.69 6.19
N ARG A 306 0.28 1.39 4.93
CA ARG A 306 -0.36 2.01 3.75
C ARG A 306 -1.80 1.54 3.58
N LEU A 307 -2.05 0.25 3.75
CA LEU A 307 -3.41 -0.30 3.72
C LEU A 307 -4.30 0.30 4.81
N GLN A 308 -3.80 0.41 6.04
CA GLN A 308 -4.56 1.02 7.14
C GLN A 308 -5.02 2.45 6.82
N ARG A 309 -4.21 3.22 6.07
CA ARG A 309 -4.60 4.56 5.62
C ARG A 309 -5.68 4.55 4.54
N TRP A 310 -5.67 3.55 3.64
CA TRP A 310 -6.58 3.50 2.49
C TRP A 310 -7.91 2.83 2.80
N VAL A 311 -7.86 1.72 3.53
CA VAL A 311 -9.03 0.85 3.76
C VAL A 311 -9.23 0.45 5.22
N GLY A 312 -8.53 1.05 6.17
CA GLY A 312 -8.65 0.73 7.59
C GLY A 312 -7.95 -0.60 7.98
N ALA A 313 -8.32 -1.14 9.15
CA ALA A 313 -7.65 -2.29 9.75
C ALA A 313 -8.19 -3.67 9.28
N ASP A 314 -9.22 -3.69 8.41
CA ASP A 314 -9.89 -4.95 8.04
C ASP A 314 -9.05 -5.82 7.11
N GLN A 315 -8.17 -5.22 6.32
CA GLN A 315 -7.25 -5.94 5.46
C GLN A 315 -5.84 -5.92 6.06
N GLN A 316 -5.38 -7.09 6.49
CA GLN A 316 -4.07 -7.26 7.12
C GLN A 316 -3.24 -8.29 6.36
N PRO A 317 -2.37 -7.86 5.46
CA PRO A 317 -1.49 -8.77 4.73
C PRO A 317 -0.52 -9.48 5.67
N TYR A 318 -0.13 -10.69 5.32
CA TYR A 318 0.79 -11.50 6.13
C TYR A 318 1.75 -12.35 5.27
N LEU A 319 2.79 -12.83 5.93
CA LEU A 319 3.74 -13.81 5.42
C LEU A 319 3.38 -15.19 5.97
N SER A 320 3.63 -16.24 5.22
CA SER A 320 3.54 -17.61 5.74
C SER A 320 4.52 -17.83 6.91
N ASP A 321 4.06 -18.52 7.96
CA ASP A 321 4.69 -18.58 9.30
C ASP A 321 6.05 -19.29 9.40
N ARG A 322 6.67 -19.73 8.31
CA ARG A 322 7.87 -20.60 8.34
C ARG A 322 9.22 -19.88 8.33
N LEU A 323 9.25 -18.53 8.43
CA LEU A 323 10.50 -17.79 8.36
C LEU A 323 11.01 -17.36 9.75
N PRO A 324 12.33 -17.41 9.98
CA PRO A 324 12.91 -16.94 11.24
C PRO A 324 12.65 -15.43 11.43
N PRO A 325 12.33 -14.97 12.66
CA PRO A 325 11.76 -13.64 12.92
C PRO A 325 12.67 -12.44 12.64
N ARG A 326 13.95 -12.60 12.44
CA ARG A 326 14.91 -11.46 12.42
C ARG A 326 15.77 -11.29 11.17
N THR A 327 15.76 -12.25 10.26
CA THR A 327 16.51 -12.20 9.00
C THR A 327 15.65 -12.74 7.88
N GLY A 328 14.50 -12.08 7.66
CA GLY A 328 13.61 -12.47 6.57
C GLY A 328 14.35 -12.41 5.23
N PRO A 329 14.06 -13.32 4.27
CA PRO A 329 14.66 -13.27 2.96
C PRO A 329 14.31 -11.94 2.28
N LEU A 330 15.16 -11.54 1.34
CA LEU A 330 14.87 -10.42 0.45
C LEU A 330 13.55 -10.68 -0.26
N VAL A 331 12.78 -9.64 -0.46
CA VAL A 331 11.58 -9.73 -1.29
C VAL A 331 11.98 -10.20 -2.69
N TYR A 332 11.24 -11.17 -3.20
CA TYR A 332 11.56 -11.84 -4.46
C TYR A 332 12.93 -12.52 -4.49
N ASN A 333 13.58 -12.73 -3.34
CA ASN A 333 14.94 -13.29 -3.23
C ASN A 333 15.98 -12.54 -4.08
N LEU A 334 15.75 -11.26 -4.34
CA LEU A 334 16.56 -10.40 -5.22
C LEU A 334 16.78 -9.03 -4.61
N LEU A 335 17.94 -8.45 -4.91
CA LEU A 335 18.16 -7.03 -4.73
C LEU A 335 17.58 -6.24 -5.91
N PRO A 336 16.95 -5.09 -5.67
CA PRO A 336 16.58 -4.17 -6.73
C PRO A 336 17.81 -3.76 -7.56
N GLN A 337 17.68 -3.69 -8.87
CA GLN A 337 18.77 -3.30 -9.77
C GLN A 337 18.82 -1.80 -10.03
N LEU A 338 17.69 -1.12 -9.91
CA LEU A 338 17.59 0.33 -10.04
C LEU A 338 17.36 0.99 -8.70
N PRO A 339 17.77 2.26 -8.53
CA PRO A 339 17.50 3.01 -7.31
C PRO A 339 15.98 3.22 -7.10
N PRO A 340 15.54 3.60 -5.89
CA PRO A 340 14.17 4.02 -5.63
C PRO A 340 13.73 5.11 -6.60
N ALA A 341 12.54 4.97 -7.19
CA ALA A 341 12.06 5.85 -8.24
C ALA A 341 10.54 6.04 -8.19
N ALA A 342 10.05 7.13 -8.75
CA ALA A 342 8.62 7.38 -8.97
C ALA A 342 8.04 6.48 -10.07
N GLY A 343 8.91 5.94 -10.94
CA GLY A 343 8.52 5.10 -12.04
C GLY A 343 9.62 4.92 -13.07
N VAL A 344 9.24 4.69 -14.31
CA VAL A 344 10.17 4.38 -15.41
C VAL A 344 9.68 4.94 -16.73
N VAL A 345 10.59 5.29 -17.64
CA VAL A 345 10.25 5.60 -19.05
C VAL A 345 10.00 4.29 -19.78
N LEU A 346 8.81 4.13 -20.34
CA LEU A 346 8.47 2.93 -21.11
C LEU A 346 9.18 2.93 -22.48
N PRO A 347 9.56 1.77 -22.99
CA PRO A 347 10.07 1.65 -24.34
C PRO A 347 9.02 2.10 -25.37
N SER A 348 9.39 2.96 -26.30
CA SER A 348 8.57 3.29 -27.47
C SER A 348 9.08 2.50 -28.67
N GLY A 349 8.18 1.81 -29.36
CA GLY A 349 8.51 1.13 -30.63
C GLY A 349 8.63 2.08 -31.81
N ASP A 350 8.27 3.36 -31.63
CA ASP A 350 8.21 4.37 -32.67
C ASP A 350 8.77 5.69 -32.11
N SER A 351 9.83 6.18 -32.73
CA SER A 351 10.50 7.43 -32.35
C SER A 351 9.63 8.68 -32.58
N SER A 352 8.60 8.58 -33.43
CA SER A 352 7.65 9.66 -33.70
C SER A 352 6.56 9.81 -32.64
N ARG A 353 6.41 8.84 -31.72
CA ARG A 353 5.42 8.88 -30.64
C ARG A 353 5.96 9.62 -29.42
N PRO A 354 5.09 10.36 -28.68
CA PRO A 354 5.48 10.98 -27.44
C PRO A 354 5.98 9.94 -26.43
N LEU A 355 6.94 10.34 -25.58
CA LEU A 355 7.45 9.48 -24.51
C LEU A 355 6.34 9.14 -23.53
N THR A 356 6.33 7.91 -23.08
CA THR A 356 5.38 7.43 -22.06
C THR A 356 6.14 7.09 -20.78
N ALA A 357 5.69 7.61 -19.66
CA ALA A 357 6.16 7.29 -18.33
C ALA A 357 5.18 6.33 -17.63
N TRP A 358 5.70 5.36 -16.92
CA TRP A 358 4.97 4.54 -15.96
C TRP A 358 5.22 5.06 -14.54
N LEU A 359 4.18 5.49 -13.83
CA LEU A 359 4.27 6.17 -12.53
C LEU A 359 3.83 5.26 -11.36
N GLY A 360 4.23 4.00 -11.37
CA GLY A 360 3.84 3.02 -10.35
C GLY A 360 4.39 3.25 -8.94
N GLY A 361 5.40 4.11 -8.79
CA GLY A 361 5.97 4.51 -7.50
C GLY A 361 5.36 5.79 -6.93
N VAL A 362 4.48 6.49 -7.66
CA VAL A 362 3.82 7.70 -7.15
C VAL A 362 2.58 7.32 -6.34
N PRO A 363 2.37 7.86 -5.11
CA PRO A 363 1.19 7.56 -4.31
C PRO A 363 -0.13 7.88 -5.03
N PRO A 364 -1.18 7.03 -4.90
CA PRO A 364 -2.44 7.20 -5.65
C PRO A 364 -3.14 8.54 -5.36
N GLN A 365 -3.06 9.01 -4.11
CA GLN A 365 -3.60 10.31 -3.72
C GLN A 365 -2.87 11.46 -4.43
N VAL A 366 -1.56 11.35 -4.67
CA VAL A 366 -0.77 12.34 -5.41
C VAL A 366 -1.08 12.24 -6.90
N LEU A 367 -1.10 11.02 -7.47
CA LEU A 367 -1.44 10.79 -8.87
C LEU A 367 -2.75 11.48 -9.26
N ARG A 368 -3.78 11.37 -8.42
CA ARG A 368 -5.09 11.96 -8.66
C ARG A 368 -5.03 13.48 -8.95
N TYR A 369 -4.14 14.19 -8.25
CA TYR A 369 -4.04 15.65 -8.33
C TYR A 369 -2.83 16.14 -9.12
N LEU A 370 -2.01 15.23 -9.66
CA LEU A 370 -0.82 15.60 -10.43
C LEU A 370 -1.21 16.29 -11.73
N GLN A 371 -0.89 17.60 -11.84
CA GLN A 371 -1.29 18.46 -12.95
C GLN A 371 -0.29 18.42 -14.11
N PRO A 372 -0.76 18.72 -15.34
CA PRO A 372 0.11 18.98 -16.48
C PRO A 372 1.18 20.03 -16.13
N GLY A 373 2.37 19.85 -16.68
CA GLY A 373 3.55 20.68 -16.38
C GLY A 373 4.27 20.32 -15.08
N SER A 374 3.84 19.28 -14.34
CA SER A 374 4.68 18.64 -13.32
C SER A 374 5.97 18.17 -13.96
N ARG A 375 7.10 18.33 -13.25
CA ARG A 375 8.43 18.03 -13.80
C ARG A 375 8.96 16.73 -13.22
N LEU A 376 9.44 15.89 -14.12
CA LEU A 376 10.06 14.60 -13.83
C LEU A 376 11.51 14.65 -14.29
N ARG A 377 12.42 14.07 -13.55
CA ARG A 377 13.85 14.01 -13.88
C ARG A 377 14.23 12.58 -14.20
N VAL A 378 14.98 12.38 -15.28
CA VAL A 378 15.59 11.11 -15.68
C VAL A 378 17.09 11.28 -15.60
N GLU A 379 17.77 10.39 -14.88
CA GLU A 379 19.23 10.40 -14.77
C GLU A 379 19.87 9.63 -15.94
N LEU A 380 20.87 10.24 -16.56
CA LEU A 380 21.69 9.67 -17.61
C LEU A 380 23.05 9.23 -17.06
N ALA A 381 23.86 8.59 -17.92
CA ALA A 381 25.25 8.31 -17.59
C ALA A 381 26.04 9.61 -17.36
N LYS A 382 27.09 9.53 -16.51
CA LYS A 382 28.01 10.65 -16.22
C LYS A 382 27.40 11.84 -15.46
N GLY A 383 26.33 11.62 -14.68
CA GLY A 383 25.72 12.68 -13.87
C GLY A 383 24.87 13.70 -14.64
N GLN A 384 24.64 13.46 -15.93
CA GLN A 384 23.67 14.25 -16.71
C GLN A 384 22.24 13.85 -16.37
N SER A 385 21.31 14.76 -16.48
CA SER A 385 19.88 14.50 -16.30
C SER A 385 19.05 15.22 -17.36
N VAL A 386 17.89 14.67 -17.66
CA VAL A 386 16.89 15.26 -18.55
C VAL A 386 15.63 15.56 -17.78
N LEU A 387 15.08 16.73 -17.98
CA LEU A 387 13.80 17.14 -17.42
C LEU A 387 12.67 16.86 -18.42
N LEU A 388 11.67 16.13 -17.92
CA LEU A 388 10.46 15.84 -18.65
C LEU A 388 9.29 16.58 -18.02
N ALA A 389 8.44 17.20 -18.82
CA ALA A 389 7.17 17.78 -18.38
C ALA A 389 6.03 16.76 -18.61
N LEU A 390 5.19 16.55 -17.63
CA LEU A 390 3.96 15.80 -17.77
C LEU A 390 2.98 16.60 -18.64
N GLU A 391 2.43 15.97 -19.67
CA GLU A 391 1.41 16.57 -20.54
C GLU A 391 0.01 16.07 -20.20
N THR A 392 -0.17 14.76 -20.19
CA THR A 392 -1.44 14.12 -19.81
C THR A 392 -1.18 12.84 -19.04
N ARG A 393 -2.15 12.39 -18.26
CA ARG A 393 -2.09 11.14 -17.52
C ARG A 393 -3.40 10.35 -17.65
N THR A 394 -3.27 9.06 -17.84
CA THR A 394 -4.38 8.11 -17.78
C THR A 394 -3.94 6.92 -16.92
N GLY A 395 -4.55 6.77 -15.76
CA GLY A 395 -4.14 5.76 -14.78
C GLY A 395 -2.70 5.97 -14.32
N LEU A 396 -1.90 4.94 -14.46
CA LEU A 396 -0.48 4.91 -14.10
C LEU A 396 0.43 5.33 -15.28
N LYS A 397 -0.12 5.57 -16.46
CA LYS A 397 0.64 6.00 -17.65
C LYS A 397 0.51 7.50 -17.86
N ALA A 398 1.62 8.16 -18.16
CA ALA A 398 1.68 9.58 -18.44
C ALA A 398 2.40 9.82 -19.76
N LEU A 399 1.87 10.70 -20.60
CA LEU A 399 2.59 11.27 -21.73
C LEU A 399 3.47 12.37 -21.21
N VAL A 400 4.74 12.36 -21.63
CA VAL A 400 5.75 13.30 -21.16
C VAL A 400 6.54 13.88 -22.33
N ARG A 401 6.97 15.12 -22.18
CA ARG A 401 7.75 15.86 -23.17
C ARG A 401 9.07 16.32 -22.54
N SER A 402 10.19 16.28 -23.30
CA SER A 402 11.45 16.88 -22.87
C SER A 402 11.32 18.41 -22.79
N LEU A 403 11.87 19.00 -21.73
CA LEU A 403 11.94 20.45 -21.53
C LEU A 403 13.22 21.06 -22.11
N GLU A 404 14.27 20.28 -22.30
CA GLU A 404 15.52 20.72 -22.91
C GLU A 404 15.40 20.55 -24.42
N GLY A 405 15.65 21.63 -25.18
CA GLY A 405 15.36 21.74 -26.60
C GLY A 405 15.87 20.57 -27.43
N GLY A 406 14.93 19.95 -28.16
CA GLY A 406 15.19 19.12 -29.34
C GLY A 406 15.49 17.68 -29.07
N LEU A 407 14.42 16.86 -29.01
CA LEU A 407 14.48 15.48 -29.52
C LEU A 407 14.51 15.48 -31.06
N GLU A 408 14.58 16.68 -31.69
CA GLU A 408 14.56 16.87 -33.14
C GLU A 408 15.95 17.30 -33.62
N ASP A 409 16.51 16.55 -34.55
CA ASP A 409 17.58 16.78 -35.49
C ASP A 409 18.69 17.79 -35.14
N GLY A 410 19.57 17.42 -34.23
CA GLY A 410 20.83 18.15 -33.99
C GLY A 410 21.88 17.28 -33.33
N ALA A 411 23.14 17.48 -33.56
CA ALA A 411 24.29 16.75 -33.02
C ALA A 411 24.35 16.87 -31.48
N GLY A 412 23.49 16.16 -30.75
CA GLY A 412 23.32 16.18 -29.29
C GLY A 412 21.94 15.78 -28.82
N ALA A 413 20.98 15.53 -29.73
CA ALA A 413 19.62 15.14 -29.41
C ALA A 413 19.60 13.70 -28.83
N LEU A 414 19.04 13.56 -27.61
CA LEU A 414 18.84 12.26 -26.98
C LEU A 414 17.67 11.55 -27.66
N SER A 415 17.93 10.39 -28.27
CA SER A 415 16.86 9.59 -28.86
C SER A 415 15.90 9.07 -27.76
N PRO A 416 14.60 8.93 -28.01
CA PRO A 416 13.63 8.33 -27.12
C PRO A 416 14.09 6.96 -26.59
N SER A 417 14.80 6.19 -27.41
CA SER A 417 15.36 4.89 -27.04
C SER A 417 16.45 4.98 -25.97
N ALA A 418 17.17 6.10 -25.84
CA ALA A 418 18.18 6.28 -24.79
C ALA A 418 17.56 6.49 -23.41
N LEU A 419 16.31 6.91 -23.33
CA LEU A 419 15.56 7.12 -22.10
C LEU A 419 14.77 5.86 -21.68
N ALA A 420 14.50 4.94 -22.60
CA ALA A 420 13.71 3.74 -22.34
C ALA A 420 14.31 2.89 -21.21
N GLY A 421 13.46 2.45 -20.27
CA GLY A 421 13.85 1.66 -19.10
C GLY A 421 14.58 2.42 -18.01
N ARG A 422 14.75 3.76 -18.15
CA ARG A 422 15.41 4.57 -17.11
C ARG A 422 14.44 4.98 -16.02
N PRO A 423 14.92 5.04 -14.75
CA PRO A 423 14.10 5.47 -13.62
C PRO A 423 13.74 6.95 -13.73
N ILE A 424 12.54 7.26 -13.29
CA ILE A 424 11.96 8.60 -13.23
C ILE A 424 11.88 9.05 -11.79
N PHE A 425 12.25 10.29 -11.53
CA PHE A 425 12.18 10.94 -10.22
C PHE A 425 11.29 12.17 -10.29
N GLU A 426 10.41 12.36 -9.31
CA GLU A 426 9.69 13.63 -9.18
C GLU A 426 10.67 14.77 -8.89
N GLN A 427 10.51 15.91 -9.58
CA GLN A 427 11.28 17.12 -9.32
C GLN A 427 10.38 18.29 -8.91
N VAL A 428 9.29 18.51 -9.63
CA VAL A 428 8.29 19.51 -9.29
C VAL A 428 6.91 18.89 -9.36
N ARG A 429 6.22 18.85 -8.23
CA ARG A 429 4.84 18.42 -8.12
C ARG A 429 3.92 19.62 -8.29
N ARG A 430 3.07 19.59 -9.32
CA ARG A 430 2.00 20.58 -9.48
C ARG A 430 0.69 20.01 -8.96
N LEU A 431 0.06 20.72 -8.03
CA LEU A 431 -1.23 20.36 -7.44
C LEU A 431 -2.23 21.51 -7.66
N PRO A 432 -3.52 21.25 -7.96
CA PRO A 432 -4.51 22.31 -8.10
C PRO A 432 -4.75 22.99 -6.74
N GLN A 433 -5.15 24.25 -6.73
CA GLN A 433 -5.46 24.95 -5.48
C GLN A 433 -6.83 24.59 -4.92
N GLY A 434 -7.78 24.21 -5.77
CA GLY A 434 -9.15 23.86 -5.38
C GLY A 434 -9.36 22.39 -5.04
N ILE A 435 -8.49 21.79 -4.24
CA ILE A 435 -8.64 20.37 -3.80
C ILE A 435 -9.79 20.26 -2.81
N ASP A 436 -10.78 19.44 -3.13
CA ASP A 436 -11.96 19.17 -2.32
C ASP A 436 -11.89 17.83 -1.57
N LEU A 437 -12.72 17.69 -0.53
CA LEU A 437 -13.01 16.41 0.11
C LEU A 437 -14.21 15.77 -0.59
N ILE A 438 -14.06 14.56 -1.09
CA ILE A 438 -15.13 13.81 -1.74
C ILE A 438 -15.79 12.87 -0.74
N VAL A 439 -17.06 13.11 -0.48
CA VAL A 439 -17.89 12.30 0.42
C VAL A 439 -18.83 11.44 -0.42
N ALA A 440 -18.67 10.12 -0.36
CA ALA A 440 -19.63 9.21 -0.99
C ALA A 440 -20.87 9.03 -0.12
N LEU A 441 -22.03 9.04 -0.73
CA LEU A 441 -23.28 8.71 -0.07
C LEU A 441 -23.51 7.19 -0.10
N ASP A 442 -23.65 6.57 1.08
CA ASP A 442 -23.84 5.12 1.19
C ASP A 442 -25.10 4.68 0.44
N GLY A 443 -25.01 3.60 -0.31
CA GLY A 443 -26.12 3.03 -1.05
C GLY A 443 -27.31 2.58 -0.17
N GLN A 444 -27.10 2.37 1.13
CA GLN A 444 -28.14 2.03 2.09
C GLN A 444 -29.00 3.22 2.53
N LEU A 445 -28.59 4.46 2.24
CA LEU A 445 -29.39 5.65 2.48
C LEU A 445 -30.63 5.64 1.58
N LYS A 446 -31.79 6.01 2.14
CA LYS A 446 -33.02 6.22 1.37
C LYS A 446 -32.85 7.37 0.38
N ARG A 447 -33.64 7.39 -0.69
CA ARG A 447 -33.55 8.44 -1.72
C ARG A 447 -33.67 9.85 -1.14
N VAL A 448 -34.59 10.07 -0.20
CA VAL A 448 -34.76 11.38 0.46
C VAL A 448 -33.54 11.75 1.26
N GLU A 449 -32.99 10.81 2.04
CA GLU A 449 -31.79 11.03 2.84
C GLU A 449 -30.57 11.41 1.96
N ARG A 450 -30.43 10.78 0.79
CA ARG A 450 -29.37 11.13 -0.18
C ARG A 450 -29.53 12.55 -0.72
N VAL A 451 -30.76 12.96 -1.06
CA VAL A 451 -31.04 14.33 -1.55
C VAL A 451 -30.71 15.37 -0.47
N ASP A 452 -31.16 15.12 0.77
CA ASP A 452 -30.91 16.00 1.90
C ASP A 452 -29.41 16.09 2.24
N ALA A 453 -28.69 14.95 2.19
CA ALA A 453 -27.25 14.92 2.41
C ALA A 453 -26.50 15.68 1.30
N THR A 454 -26.85 15.46 0.02
CA THR A 454 -26.26 16.20 -1.11
C THR A 454 -26.43 17.71 -0.93
N SER A 455 -27.65 18.15 -0.61
CA SER A 455 -27.97 19.57 -0.40
C SER A 455 -27.19 20.17 0.78
N ALA A 456 -27.06 19.42 1.88
CA ALA A 456 -26.35 19.89 3.06
C ALA A 456 -24.83 19.94 2.85
N LEU A 457 -24.25 18.92 2.21
CA LEU A 457 -22.81 18.86 1.90
C LEU A 457 -22.40 19.93 0.90
N ALA A 458 -23.25 20.25 -0.09
CA ALA A 458 -22.97 21.33 -1.05
C ALA A 458 -22.84 22.72 -0.40
N GLY A 459 -23.36 22.90 0.81
CA GLY A 459 -23.21 24.13 1.60
C GLY A 459 -21.85 24.25 2.31
N ILE A 460 -21.02 23.20 2.29
CA ILE A 460 -19.69 23.20 2.95
C ILE A 460 -18.61 23.49 1.91
N PRO A 461 -17.83 24.58 2.05
CA PRO A 461 -16.77 24.90 1.07
C PRO A 461 -15.74 23.76 0.95
N LEU A 462 -15.34 23.45 -0.27
CA LEU A 462 -14.36 22.39 -0.62
C LEU A 462 -14.81 20.99 -0.16
N VAL A 463 -16.11 20.73 -0.09
CA VAL A 463 -16.67 19.40 0.11
C VAL A 463 -17.62 19.09 -1.04
N SER A 464 -17.44 17.97 -1.69
CA SER A 464 -18.31 17.47 -2.76
C SER A 464 -18.90 16.12 -2.41
N SER A 465 -20.10 15.82 -2.90
CA SER A 465 -20.75 14.52 -2.68
C SER A 465 -20.88 13.74 -3.98
N VAL A 466 -20.73 12.43 -3.88
CA VAL A 466 -20.89 11.47 -4.99
C VAL A 466 -21.66 10.24 -4.51
N THR A 467 -22.20 9.46 -5.45
CA THR A 467 -22.77 8.15 -5.08
C THR A 467 -21.65 7.15 -4.79
N ALA A 468 -21.81 6.30 -3.78
CA ALA A 468 -20.83 5.29 -3.46
C ALA A 468 -20.55 4.37 -4.66
N GLY A 469 -19.26 4.22 -5.01
CA GLY A 469 -18.79 3.43 -6.16
C GLY A 469 -18.78 4.16 -7.49
N GLU A 470 -19.29 5.41 -7.59
CA GLU A 470 -19.23 6.23 -8.80
C GLU A 470 -17.83 6.82 -9.03
N ARG A 471 -17.22 7.33 -8.00
CA ARG A 471 -15.84 7.87 -7.99
C ARG A 471 -15.13 7.47 -6.71
N ALA A 472 -13.80 7.49 -6.75
CA ALA A 472 -12.99 7.37 -5.54
C ALA A 472 -13.37 8.47 -4.54
N ALA A 473 -13.75 8.10 -3.34
CA ALA A 473 -14.13 9.02 -2.28
C ALA A 473 -13.14 8.94 -1.11
N ASP A 474 -13.06 10.03 -0.34
CA ASP A 474 -12.19 10.13 0.81
C ASP A 474 -12.85 9.49 2.05
N CYS A 475 -14.18 9.59 2.15
CA CYS A 475 -15.00 8.95 3.17
C CYS A 475 -16.43 8.71 2.65
N LEU A 476 -17.23 7.96 3.43
CA LEU A 476 -18.65 7.78 3.16
C LEU A 476 -19.48 8.45 4.26
N PHE A 477 -20.63 9.03 3.86
CA PHE A 477 -21.69 9.41 4.76
C PHE A 477 -22.79 8.34 4.72
N GLY A 478 -23.12 7.77 5.86
CA GLY A 478 -24.08 6.68 5.96
C GLY A 478 -24.77 6.63 7.31
N ARG A 479 -25.57 5.60 7.52
CA ARG A 479 -26.26 5.37 8.79
C ARG A 479 -26.08 3.95 9.30
N LEU A 480 -26.23 3.78 10.62
CA LEU A 480 -26.37 2.49 11.27
C LEU A 480 -27.65 2.49 12.11
N PRO A 481 -28.37 1.37 12.20
CA PRO A 481 -29.49 1.23 13.11
C PRO A 481 -29.01 1.36 14.56
N ILE A 482 -29.75 2.10 15.37
CA ILE A 482 -29.57 2.16 16.83
C ILE A 482 -30.41 1.03 17.41
N GLY A 483 -29.78 -0.03 17.89
CA GLY A 483 -30.47 -1.17 18.53
C GLY A 483 -29.66 -1.72 19.68
N PRO A 484 -30.30 -2.43 20.65
CA PRO A 484 -29.58 -3.01 21.80
C PRO A 484 -28.56 -4.08 21.43
N THR A 485 -28.52 -4.51 20.16
CA THR A 485 -27.53 -5.47 19.62
C THR A 485 -26.45 -4.79 18.78
N SER A 486 -26.45 -3.48 18.60
CA SER A 486 -25.29 -2.76 18.06
C SER A 486 -24.27 -2.45 19.16
N THR A 487 -23.95 -3.39 20.02
CA THR A 487 -22.55 -3.56 20.41
C THR A 487 -21.82 -3.77 19.07
N LEU A 488 -21.55 -2.66 18.40
CA LEU A 488 -20.42 -2.56 17.52
C LEU A 488 -19.25 -3.04 18.36
N THR A 489 -18.99 -4.33 18.32
CA THR A 489 -17.66 -4.85 18.42
C THR A 489 -16.88 -4.15 17.32
N ALA A 490 -16.48 -2.89 17.59
CA ALA A 490 -15.16 -2.50 17.20
C ALA A 490 -14.35 -3.71 17.67
N ALA A 491 -13.97 -4.58 16.72
CA ALA A 491 -13.22 -5.76 17.01
C ALA A 491 -11.92 -5.28 17.66
N LEU A 492 -11.93 -5.21 18.97
CA LEU A 492 -10.72 -5.19 19.76
C LEU A 492 -10.07 -6.56 19.51
N PRO A 493 -8.82 -6.61 19.14
CA PRO A 493 -8.09 -7.88 19.04
C PRO A 493 -7.88 -8.38 20.48
N GLY A 494 -8.67 -9.34 20.88
CA GLY A 494 -8.56 -9.97 22.19
C GLY A 494 -9.80 -10.81 22.47
N GLY A 495 -9.69 -12.14 22.26
CA GLY A 495 -10.75 -13.09 22.35
C GLY A 495 -11.55 -13.01 23.63
N ALA A 496 -12.87 -13.09 23.50
CA ALA A 496 -13.75 -13.55 24.56
C ALA A 496 -14.53 -14.75 24.02
N GLU A 497 -14.30 -15.87 24.64
CA GLU A 497 -15.05 -17.11 24.46
C GLU A 497 -16.56 -16.87 24.65
N ALA A 498 -17.33 -17.29 23.67
CA ALA A 498 -18.78 -17.34 23.78
C ALA A 498 -19.17 -18.53 24.65
N LEU A 499 -19.79 -18.24 25.80
CA LEU A 499 -20.47 -19.24 26.62
C LEU A 499 -21.77 -19.70 25.92
N PRO A 500 -22.12 -21.01 25.98
CA PRO A 500 -23.32 -21.52 25.35
C PRO A 500 -24.59 -21.13 26.11
N GLY A 501 -25.47 -20.41 25.44
CA GLY A 501 -26.83 -20.09 25.94
C GLY A 501 -27.82 -21.15 25.52
N ASN A 502 -28.54 -21.68 26.50
CA ASN A 502 -29.61 -22.67 26.45
C ASN A 502 -30.76 -22.30 25.49
N GLY A 503 -31.27 -23.32 24.81
CA GLY A 503 -32.45 -23.25 23.98
C GLY A 503 -33.75 -22.93 24.74
N GLY A 504 -34.64 -22.25 24.07
CA GLY A 504 -36.00 -21.96 24.53
C GLY A 504 -36.82 -21.46 23.34
N ASP A 505 -37.70 -22.29 22.96
CA ASP A 505 -38.84 -22.31 22.05
C ASP A 505 -39.23 -21.03 21.26
N ASP A 506 -39.28 -21.29 20.00
CA ASP A 506 -39.92 -20.55 18.91
C ASP A 506 -41.45 -20.51 19.09
N GLN A 507 -42.05 -19.32 19.08
CA GLN A 507 -43.35 -18.96 18.54
C GLN A 507 -43.65 -17.47 18.76
N GLY A 508 -43.32 -16.63 17.76
CA GLY A 508 -43.61 -15.20 17.84
C GLY A 508 -43.14 -14.34 16.68
N ALA A 509 -42.95 -14.92 15.51
CA ALA A 509 -42.73 -14.13 14.30
C ALA A 509 -44.02 -13.50 13.82
N SER A 510 -44.49 -12.43 14.45
CA SER A 510 -45.40 -11.49 13.81
C SER A 510 -45.57 -10.23 14.67
N LYS A 511 -45.47 -9.08 14.04
CA LYS A 511 -45.78 -7.72 14.53
C LYS A 511 -44.65 -6.96 15.22
N TRP A 512 -43.48 -6.84 14.60
CA TRP A 512 -42.75 -5.59 14.69
C TRP A 512 -43.25 -4.68 13.55
N GLY A 513 -44.41 -4.06 13.81
CA GLY A 513 -44.94 -2.99 13.00
C GLY A 513 -43.90 -1.86 12.91
N GLU A 514 -43.89 -1.19 11.77
CA GLU A 514 -43.25 0.00 11.30
C GLU A 514 -43.11 1.16 12.33
N ARG A 515 -42.44 0.93 13.46
CA ARG A 515 -41.76 1.99 14.17
C ARG A 515 -40.35 2.01 13.60
N GLY A 516 -40.07 3.04 12.77
CA GLY A 516 -38.77 3.20 12.14
C GLY A 516 -37.67 3.00 13.18
N ALA A 517 -36.81 1.99 12.97
CA ALA A 517 -35.69 1.76 13.86
C ALA A 517 -34.91 3.07 13.97
N GLU A 518 -34.73 3.56 15.20
CA GLU A 518 -33.91 4.74 15.47
C GLU A 518 -32.55 4.56 14.80
N SER A 519 -32.09 5.54 14.05
CA SER A 519 -30.83 5.46 13.30
C SER A 519 -30.06 6.77 13.41
N SER A 520 -28.75 6.67 13.53
CA SER A 520 -27.87 7.81 13.54
C SER A 520 -26.99 7.82 12.29
N TYR A 521 -26.59 9.02 11.89
CA TYR A 521 -25.68 9.24 10.77
C TYR A 521 -24.27 9.44 11.24
N GLY A 522 -23.31 8.88 10.47
CA GLY A 522 -21.89 8.99 10.74
C GLY A 522 -21.06 9.01 9.46
N LEU A 523 -19.76 9.19 9.65
CA LEU A 523 -18.77 9.07 8.60
C LEU A 523 -18.08 7.71 8.69
N PHE A 524 -17.78 7.15 7.53
CA PHE A 524 -17.13 5.85 7.41
C PHE A 524 -15.92 5.96 6.49
N ALA A 525 -14.91 5.15 6.75
CA ALA A 525 -13.83 4.96 5.81
C ALA A 525 -14.34 4.34 4.49
N PRO A 526 -13.58 4.38 3.39
CA PRO A 526 -14.02 3.83 2.09
C PRO A 526 -14.45 2.35 2.14
N ASN A 527 -13.94 1.56 3.07
CA ASN A 527 -14.33 0.18 3.35
C ASN A 527 -15.55 0.05 4.28
N ARG A 528 -16.25 1.14 4.58
CA ARG A 528 -17.42 1.19 5.46
C ARG A 528 -17.14 0.95 6.95
N THR A 529 -15.89 1.01 7.40
CA THR A 529 -15.58 1.05 8.84
C THR A 529 -15.96 2.40 9.40
N LEU A 530 -16.73 2.43 10.49
CA LEU A 530 -17.16 3.67 11.14
C LEU A 530 -15.95 4.49 11.63
N LEU A 531 -15.92 5.78 11.29
CA LEU A 531 -14.91 6.70 11.84
C LEU A 531 -15.29 7.05 13.29
N PRO A 532 -14.39 6.84 14.26
CA PRO A 532 -14.69 7.02 15.66
C PRO A 532 -15.18 8.43 16.00
N GLY A 533 -16.17 8.53 16.89
CA GLY A 533 -16.71 9.80 17.35
C GLY A 533 -17.63 10.54 16.36
N THR A 534 -17.90 9.97 15.19
CA THR A 534 -18.76 10.61 14.17
C THR A 534 -20.23 10.27 14.30
N MET A 535 -20.60 9.26 15.08
CA MET A 535 -21.97 8.80 15.27
C MET A 535 -22.51 9.19 16.66
N LEU A 536 -23.79 9.54 16.75
CA LEU A 536 -24.49 9.75 18.01
C LEU A 536 -25.30 8.49 18.40
N SER A 537 -25.65 8.43 19.68
CA SER A 537 -26.53 7.39 20.24
C SER A 537 -28.03 7.72 20.14
N ARG A 538 -28.39 8.77 19.39
CA ARG A 538 -29.76 9.25 19.24
C ARG A 538 -30.10 9.51 17.76
N ASP A 539 -31.38 9.47 17.45
CA ASP A 539 -31.88 9.83 16.12
C ASP A 539 -31.71 11.32 15.84
N GLU A 540 -31.39 11.65 14.61
CA GLU A 540 -31.19 13.03 14.13
C GLU A 540 -31.57 13.19 12.67
N ALA A 541 -31.90 14.42 12.26
CA ALA A 541 -32.14 14.73 10.85
C ALA A 541 -30.83 14.80 10.07
N VAL A 542 -30.85 14.39 8.79
CA VAL A 542 -29.66 14.37 7.89
C VAL A 542 -28.92 15.71 7.91
N LYS A 543 -29.63 16.84 7.75
CA LYS A 543 -28.98 18.17 7.76
C LYS A 543 -28.31 18.50 9.09
N THR A 544 -28.92 18.09 10.21
CA THR A 544 -28.33 18.25 11.54
C THR A 544 -27.05 17.43 11.68
N ALA A 545 -27.07 16.18 11.19
CA ALA A 545 -25.90 15.32 11.18
C ALA A 545 -24.75 15.92 10.36
N VAL A 546 -25.02 16.38 9.13
CA VAL A 546 -24.01 17.01 8.27
C VAL A 546 -23.42 18.27 8.92
N ASN A 547 -24.24 19.13 9.52
CA ASN A 547 -23.78 20.33 10.22
C ASN A 547 -22.87 19.97 11.41
N ARG A 548 -23.25 18.96 12.18
CA ARG A 548 -22.45 18.44 13.30
C ARG A 548 -21.12 17.86 12.85
N LEU A 549 -21.10 17.20 11.70
CA LEU A 549 -19.90 16.56 11.12
C LEU A 549 -18.99 17.53 10.36
N THR A 550 -19.43 18.77 10.11
CA THR A 550 -18.66 19.78 9.35
C THR A 550 -17.24 20.02 9.89
N PRO A 551 -16.99 20.15 11.22
CA PRO A 551 -15.63 20.30 11.72
C PRO A 551 -14.76 19.07 11.40
N TYR A 552 -15.33 17.88 11.53
CA TYR A 552 -14.63 16.63 11.22
C TYR A 552 -14.28 16.53 9.73
N LEU A 553 -15.22 16.88 8.83
CA LEU A 553 -14.99 16.93 7.38
C LEU A 553 -13.84 17.90 7.01
N LYS A 554 -13.79 19.07 7.67
CA LYS A 554 -12.68 20.02 7.50
C LYS A 554 -11.34 19.46 7.98
N SER A 555 -11.32 18.71 9.07
CA SER A 555 -10.12 18.02 9.55
C SER A 555 -9.68 16.91 8.60
N LEU A 556 -10.59 16.14 8.02
CA LEU A 556 -10.27 15.13 6.99
C LEU A 556 -9.68 15.79 5.73
N LEU A 557 -10.24 16.94 5.31
CA LEU A 557 -9.68 17.70 4.19
C LEU A 557 -8.28 18.23 4.52
N ALA A 558 -8.06 18.75 5.73
CA ALA A 558 -6.74 19.17 6.17
C ALA A 558 -5.73 18.02 6.13
N LEU A 559 -6.07 16.86 6.70
CA LEU A 559 -5.25 15.66 6.65
C LEU A 559 -4.95 15.24 5.20
N LYS A 560 -5.95 15.29 4.32
CA LYS A 560 -5.77 15.01 2.90
C LYS A 560 -4.74 15.95 2.26
N LEU A 561 -4.82 17.26 2.50
CA LEU A 561 -3.87 18.24 1.97
C LEU A 561 -2.45 17.99 2.49
N VAL A 562 -2.30 17.70 3.77
CA VAL A 562 -0.98 17.38 4.37
C VAL A 562 -0.41 16.10 3.77
N ARG A 563 -1.21 15.05 3.56
CA ARG A 563 -0.77 13.82 2.88
C ARG A 563 -0.26 14.05 1.46
N LEU A 564 -0.75 15.08 0.76
CA LEU A 564 -0.25 15.42 -0.58
C LEU A 564 1.16 16.01 -0.56
N THR A 565 1.69 16.41 0.59
CA THR A 565 3.07 16.84 0.75
C THR A 565 4.03 15.66 1.00
N GLU A 566 3.55 14.44 1.26
CA GLU A 566 4.40 13.27 1.48
C GLU A 566 5.34 13.03 0.29
N ASN A 567 6.64 12.96 0.56
CA ASN A 567 7.67 12.83 -0.47
C ASN A 567 8.96 12.15 0.02
N HIS A 568 8.91 11.37 1.10
CA HIS A 568 10.10 10.75 1.69
C HIS A 568 10.98 9.99 0.68
N ALA A 569 10.36 9.31 -0.31
CA ALA A 569 11.08 8.58 -1.36
C ALA A 569 11.60 9.49 -2.50
N ALA A 570 11.07 10.70 -2.64
CA ALA A 570 11.39 11.62 -3.75
C ALA A 570 12.17 12.85 -3.30
N SER A 571 12.13 13.22 -2.01
CA SER A 571 12.79 14.40 -1.46
C SER A 571 14.31 14.34 -1.63
N GLN A 572 14.89 15.49 -1.96
CA GLN A 572 16.34 15.71 -1.99
C GLN A 572 16.85 16.29 -0.67
N VAL A 573 15.94 16.65 0.25
CA VAL A 573 16.28 17.17 1.58
C VAL A 573 16.56 16.01 2.52
N GLY A 574 17.74 15.98 3.13
CA GLY A 574 18.11 14.95 4.07
C GLY A 574 17.45 15.16 5.44
N ALA A 575 16.55 14.26 5.82
CA ALA A 575 15.88 14.29 7.12
C ALA A 575 15.62 12.88 7.65
N ALA A 576 15.61 12.74 8.97
CA ALA A 576 15.27 11.50 9.64
C ALA A 576 14.42 11.79 10.88
N ALA A 577 13.52 10.87 11.20
CA ALA A 577 12.69 10.94 12.39
C ALA A 577 12.49 9.56 13.01
N VAL A 578 12.53 9.50 14.33
CA VAL A 578 12.28 8.28 15.12
C VAL A 578 11.09 8.55 16.03
N LEU A 579 10.08 7.68 15.96
CA LEU A 579 9.03 7.58 16.96
C LEU A 579 9.51 6.61 18.04
N GLU A 580 9.46 7.02 19.29
CA GLU A 580 9.94 6.24 20.44
C GLU A 580 8.83 6.06 21.48
N ALA A 581 8.72 4.87 22.06
CA ALA A 581 8.09 4.73 23.37
C ALA A 581 9.08 5.25 24.41
N VAL A 582 8.59 6.12 25.30
CA VAL A 582 9.37 6.66 26.43
C VAL A 582 9.04 5.86 27.68
N GLN A 583 7.79 5.53 27.88
CA GLN A 583 7.28 4.72 28.98
C GLN A 583 6.34 3.63 28.44
N PRO A 584 6.24 2.46 29.11
CA PRO A 584 6.90 2.08 30.37
C PRO A 584 8.40 1.77 30.20
N LYS A 585 8.86 1.45 28.97
CA LYS A 585 10.27 1.14 28.68
C LYS A 585 10.72 1.86 27.42
N PRO A 586 11.80 2.68 27.50
CA PRO A 586 12.31 3.37 26.32
C PRO A 586 12.72 2.40 25.22
N ARG A 587 12.14 2.58 24.01
CA ARG A 587 12.50 1.82 22.81
C ARG A 587 12.09 2.56 21.55
N PRO A 588 12.86 2.48 20.46
CA PRO A 588 12.42 2.97 19.16
C PRO A 588 11.27 2.08 18.63
N LEU A 589 10.26 2.73 18.09
CA LEU A 589 9.08 2.08 17.51
C LEU A 589 9.14 2.07 15.98
N LEU A 590 9.44 3.22 15.38
CA LEU A 590 9.48 3.38 13.95
C LEU A 590 10.52 4.44 13.58
N VAL A 591 11.28 4.18 12.53
CA VAL A 591 12.22 5.12 11.93
C VAL A 591 11.76 5.45 10.52
N GLN A 592 11.67 6.74 10.21
CA GLN A 592 11.40 7.25 8.88
C GLN A 592 12.55 8.15 8.44
N THR A 593 12.95 8.03 7.19
CA THR A 593 14.05 8.80 6.61
C THR A 593 13.70 9.18 5.20
N THR A 594 14.33 10.24 4.69
CA THR A 594 14.32 10.49 3.25
C THR A 594 15.24 9.47 2.57
N GLU A 595 14.75 8.77 1.56
CA GLU A 595 15.46 7.66 0.87
C GLU A 595 16.74 8.12 0.16
N ARG A 596 16.90 9.40 -0.09
CA ARG A 596 18.11 9.98 -0.71
C ARG A 596 19.15 10.49 0.27
N SER A 597 18.84 10.44 1.56
CA SER A 597 19.83 10.79 2.58
C SER A 597 20.85 9.65 2.70
N PRO A 598 22.14 9.87 2.42
CA PRO A 598 23.15 8.83 2.53
C PRO A 598 23.17 8.28 3.96
N THR A 599 23.04 6.97 4.12
CA THR A 599 23.08 6.31 5.44
C THR A 599 24.38 6.57 6.20
N ALA A 600 25.47 6.85 5.48
CA ALA A 600 26.76 7.21 6.07
C ALA A 600 26.73 8.53 6.85
N THR A 601 25.86 9.45 6.51
CA THR A 601 25.70 10.76 7.17
C THR A 601 24.71 10.74 8.33
N TRP A 602 24.00 9.64 8.53
CA TRP A 602 23.02 9.54 9.61
C TRP A 602 23.69 9.52 10.97
N PRO A 603 23.18 10.30 11.94
CA PRO A 603 23.66 10.24 13.31
C PRO A 603 23.63 8.81 13.86
N VAL A 604 24.61 8.46 14.70
CA VAL A 604 24.74 7.12 15.28
C VAL A 604 23.44 6.70 15.99
N ALA A 605 22.81 7.63 16.70
CA ALA A 605 21.55 7.39 17.40
C ALA A 605 20.41 6.97 16.46
N ILE A 606 20.31 7.54 15.25
CA ILE A 606 19.30 7.17 14.25
C ILE A 606 19.58 5.78 13.69
N ARG A 607 20.84 5.46 13.36
CA ARG A 607 21.23 4.12 12.88
C ARG A 607 20.99 3.02 13.91
N GLN A 608 21.24 3.30 15.19
CA GLN A 608 20.95 2.38 16.28
C GLN A 608 19.44 2.17 16.45
N ALA A 609 18.66 3.25 16.38
CA ALA A 609 17.20 3.19 16.45
C ALA A 609 16.63 2.35 15.29
N GLN A 610 17.13 2.50 14.07
CA GLN A 610 16.68 1.72 12.91
C GLN A 610 16.90 0.22 13.09
N LYS A 611 18.04 -0.18 13.67
CA LYS A 611 18.34 -1.59 13.95
C LYS A 611 17.48 -2.19 15.08
N ALA A 612 17.03 -1.34 16.00
CA ALA A 612 16.26 -1.75 17.17
C ALA A 612 14.75 -1.57 17.03
N ALA A 613 14.30 -0.86 15.99
CA ALA A 613 12.87 -0.61 15.74
C ALA A 613 12.10 -1.92 15.51
N ASP A 614 10.89 -1.95 16.03
CA ASP A 614 10.02 -3.10 15.91
C ASP A 614 9.47 -3.21 14.48
N THR A 615 9.34 -4.43 13.97
CA THR A 615 8.80 -4.70 12.62
C THR A 615 7.29 -4.99 12.63
N ASN A 616 6.65 -5.03 13.81
CA ASN A 616 5.23 -5.27 13.94
C ASN A 616 4.39 -3.99 13.76
N PRO A 617 3.09 -4.11 13.45
CA PRO A 617 2.17 -2.96 13.48
C PRO A 617 2.28 -2.25 14.84
N ILE A 618 2.34 -0.93 14.80
CA ILE A 618 2.50 -0.16 16.04
C ILE A 618 1.14 -0.06 16.72
N MET A 619 0.89 -0.97 17.64
CA MET A 619 -0.21 -0.91 18.60
C MET A 619 0.35 -0.40 19.93
N LEU A 620 -0.10 0.75 20.37
CA LEU A 620 0.37 1.37 21.61
C LEU A 620 -0.67 1.23 22.71
N PRO A 621 -0.29 0.72 23.88
CA PRO A 621 -1.16 0.75 25.04
C PRO A 621 -1.52 2.19 25.42
N ARG A 622 -2.71 2.42 25.97
CA ARG A 622 -3.17 3.77 26.38
C ARG A 622 -2.30 4.45 27.42
N ASP A 623 -1.62 3.68 28.23
CA ASP A 623 -0.67 4.16 29.25
C ASP A 623 0.73 4.42 28.68
N CYS A 624 0.97 4.09 27.42
CA CYS A 624 2.23 4.37 26.74
C CYS A 624 2.45 5.87 26.60
N ARG A 625 3.67 6.33 26.86
CA ARG A 625 4.12 7.68 26.55
C ARG A 625 5.11 7.64 25.41
N ILE A 626 4.93 8.53 24.46
CA ILE A 626 5.76 8.58 23.24
C ILE A 626 6.53 9.89 23.15
N GLY A 627 7.59 9.85 22.35
CA GLY A 627 8.38 11.00 21.94
C GLY A 627 8.87 10.86 20.51
N TYR A 628 9.39 11.94 19.97
CA TYR A 628 10.05 11.93 18.67
C TYR A 628 11.48 12.45 18.79
N ARG A 629 12.34 11.86 17.99
CA ARG A 629 13.70 12.32 17.76
C ARG A 629 13.87 12.64 16.28
N LEU A 630 14.17 13.90 15.98
CA LEU A 630 14.26 14.42 14.61
C LEU A 630 15.72 14.78 14.32
N ALA A 631 16.17 14.53 13.12
CA ALA A 631 17.53 14.85 12.70
C ALA A 631 17.53 15.54 11.32
N ASN A 632 18.26 16.65 11.25
CA ASN A 632 18.62 17.26 9.98
C ASN A 632 19.88 16.55 9.46
N THR A 633 19.75 15.76 8.40
CA THR A 633 20.87 15.07 7.73
C THR A 633 21.29 15.77 6.43
N SER A 634 20.71 16.95 6.16
CA SER A 634 21.04 17.78 5.00
C SER A 634 22.25 18.70 5.31
N THR A 635 22.66 19.45 4.31
CA THR A 635 23.75 20.45 4.42
C THR A 635 23.24 21.87 4.69
N GLN A 636 21.93 22.05 4.87
CA GLN A 636 21.27 23.35 5.06
C GLN A 636 20.43 23.33 6.34
N PRO A 637 20.21 24.47 7.00
CA PRO A 637 19.24 24.58 8.10
C PRO A 637 17.83 24.27 7.62
N LEU A 638 17.04 23.58 8.45
CA LEU A 638 15.65 23.16 8.12
C LEU A 638 14.65 23.69 9.13
N HIS A 639 13.62 24.35 8.64
CA HIS A 639 12.45 24.73 9.42
C HIS A 639 11.54 23.53 9.62
N LEU A 640 10.93 23.43 10.80
CA LEU A 640 10.15 22.28 11.22
C LEU A 640 8.68 22.64 11.47
N LEU A 641 7.78 21.85 10.92
CA LEU A 641 6.37 21.78 11.33
C LEU A 641 6.01 20.32 11.61
N TRP A 642 5.62 20.02 12.85
CA TRP A 642 4.98 18.76 13.20
C TRP A 642 3.48 18.98 13.33
N MET A 643 2.69 18.12 12.70
CA MET A 643 1.23 18.10 12.78
C MET A 643 0.75 16.70 13.05
N SER A 644 -0.23 16.52 13.93
CA SER A 644 -0.89 15.23 14.09
C SER A 644 -2.41 15.38 14.06
N PHE A 645 -3.04 14.33 13.55
CA PHE A 645 -4.48 14.17 13.49
C PHE A 645 -4.85 12.87 14.21
N ASP A 646 -5.87 12.90 15.03
CA ASP A 646 -6.39 11.71 15.68
C ASP A 646 -7.68 11.21 15.02
N SER A 647 -8.12 10.02 15.45
CA SER A 647 -9.34 9.38 14.96
C SER A 647 -10.64 10.15 15.25
N ARG A 648 -10.59 11.19 16.08
CA ARG A 648 -11.71 12.08 16.42
C ARG A 648 -11.74 13.36 15.58
N GLY A 649 -10.74 13.52 14.68
CA GLY A 649 -10.56 14.71 13.89
C GLY A 649 -9.93 15.87 14.64
N GLU A 650 -9.37 15.64 15.83
CA GLU A 650 -8.60 16.65 16.54
C GLU A 650 -7.21 16.80 15.90
N CYS A 651 -6.75 18.04 15.80
CA CYS A 651 -5.43 18.36 15.26
C CYS A 651 -4.58 19.07 16.30
N THR A 652 -3.31 18.66 16.41
CA THR A 652 -2.30 19.36 17.22
C THR A 652 -1.08 19.65 16.34
N ALA A 653 -0.38 20.75 16.63
CA ALA A 653 0.81 21.13 15.89
C ALA A 653 1.92 21.67 16.81
N LEU A 654 3.16 21.56 16.32
CA LEU A 654 4.36 22.10 16.93
C LEU A 654 5.23 22.70 15.81
N MET A 655 5.66 23.96 15.97
CA MET A 655 6.58 24.62 15.04
C MET A 655 7.87 25.10 15.71
N THR A 656 7.83 25.38 17.03
CA THR A 656 8.92 26.01 17.72
C THR A 656 9.63 25.06 18.65
N LEU A 657 10.94 25.21 18.77
CA LEU A 657 11.71 24.56 19.82
C LEU A 657 11.37 25.21 21.18
N PRO A 658 11.14 24.43 22.24
CA PRO A 658 10.70 24.96 23.53
C PRO A 658 11.74 25.80 24.30
N ASP A 659 12.95 26.00 23.81
CA ASP A 659 14.07 26.54 24.60
C ASP A 659 14.28 28.07 24.48
N ALA A 660 13.31 28.82 23.98
CA ALA A 660 13.40 30.27 23.97
C ALA A 660 12.62 30.90 25.12
N ILE A 661 12.99 30.57 26.34
CA ILE A 661 12.80 31.45 27.47
C ILE A 661 14.04 32.36 27.49
N ASP A 662 13.90 33.68 27.35
CA ASP A 662 15.02 34.58 27.53
C ASP A 662 15.52 34.54 28.98
N ASP A 663 16.73 35.02 29.20
CA ASP A 663 17.37 35.07 30.54
C ASP A 663 16.53 35.87 31.58
N ASP A 664 15.51 36.62 31.16
CA ASP A 664 14.59 37.40 31.97
C ASP A 664 13.27 36.68 32.26
N GLY A 665 13.05 35.45 31.73
CA GLY A 665 11.84 34.66 31.99
C GLY A 665 10.62 35.11 31.17
N ALA A 666 10.77 35.96 30.16
CA ALA A 666 9.72 36.39 29.27
C ALA A 666 9.54 35.39 28.13
N GLU A 667 8.28 35.06 27.75
CA GLU A 667 7.97 34.29 26.57
C GLU A 667 8.44 35.08 25.34
N VAL A 668 9.56 34.63 24.74
CA VAL A 668 9.98 35.13 23.42
C VAL A 668 8.89 34.73 22.40
N PRO A 669 8.43 35.67 21.55
CA PRO A 669 7.50 35.32 20.49
C PRO A 669 8.04 34.14 19.67
N PRO A 670 7.21 33.17 19.30
CA PRO A 670 7.67 31.97 18.64
C PRO A 670 8.40 32.31 17.32
N ALA A 671 9.71 32.44 17.39
CA ALA A 671 10.55 32.48 16.21
C ALA A 671 10.83 31.01 15.84
N ALA A 672 10.41 30.60 14.63
CA ALA A 672 10.70 29.25 14.16
C ALA A 672 12.21 29.12 13.96
N THR A 673 12.92 28.63 14.98
CA THR A 673 14.37 28.38 14.89
C THR A 673 14.60 27.19 13.98
N PRO A 674 15.41 27.34 12.92
CA PRO A 674 15.72 26.20 12.06
C PRO A 674 16.62 25.20 12.78
N LEU A 675 16.49 23.93 12.40
CA LEU A 675 17.34 22.85 12.86
C LEU A 675 18.63 22.84 12.01
N ASP A 676 19.78 23.06 12.63
CA ASP A 676 21.07 23.13 11.92
C ASP A 676 21.49 21.77 11.33
N PRO A 677 22.37 21.76 10.31
CA PRO A 677 22.93 20.53 9.75
C PRO A 677 23.57 19.63 10.82
N GLY A 678 23.16 18.36 10.86
CA GLY A 678 23.65 17.39 11.84
C GLY A 678 23.01 17.48 13.22
N GLN A 679 22.20 18.50 13.49
CA GLN A 679 21.50 18.66 14.77
C GLN A 679 20.40 17.62 14.93
N ILE A 680 20.25 17.14 16.17
CA ILE A 680 19.15 16.25 16.58
C ILE A 680 18.28 17.01 17.58
N PHE A 681 16.99 16.99 17.33
CA PHE A 681 15.98 17.56 18.21
C PHE A 681 15.07 16.46 18.76
N THR A 682 14.86 16.45 20.06
CA THR A 682 13.98 15.49 20.74
C THR A 682 12.83 16.23 21.40
N PHE A 683 11.61 15.76 21.19
CA PHE A 683 10.47 16.33 21.87
C PHE A 683 9.46 15.25 22.33
N PRO A 684 8.79 15.47 23.48
CA PRO A 684 8.97 16.63 24.38
C PRO A 684 10.41 16.73 24.91
N ALA A 685 10.91 17.96 25.03
CA ALA A 685 12.31 18.24 25.47
C ALA A 685 12.63 17.69 26.86
N ASN A 686 11.62 17.65 27.74
CA ASN A 686 11.77 17.13 29.12
C ASN A 686 11.97 15.60 29.21
N GLY A 687 11.99 14.88 28.08
CA GLY A 687 12.14 13.42 28.06
C GLY A 687 11.03 12.62 28.73
N ALA A 688 9.97 13.27 29.24
CA ALA A 688 8.85 12.58 29.90
C ALA A 688 7.88 11.92 28.92
N GLY A 689 8.00 12.21 27.63
CA GLY A 689 7.05 11.80 26.61
C GLY A 689 5.66 12.41 26.84
N TRP A 690 4.76 12.30 25.87
CA TRP A 690 3.36 12.69 26.07
C TRP A 690 2.45 11.46 26.08
N ALA A 691 1.33 11.61 26.80
CA ALA A 691 0.32 10.56 26.90
C ALA A 691 -0.49 10.47 25.59
N MET A 692 -0.98 9.29 25.29
CA MET A 692 -1.90 9.05 24.18
C MET A 692 -3.20 9.84 24.36
N PRO A 693 -3.82 10.35 23.28
CA PRO A 693 -5.16 10.94 23.36
C PRO A 693 -6.17 9.93 23.89
N GLY A 694 -6.83 10.24 25.03
CA GLY A 694 -7.55 9.25 25.83
C GLY A 694 -8.67 8.47 25.12
N ALA A 695 -9.35 9.06 24.13
CA ALA A 695 -10.44 8.42 23.39
C ALA A 695 -10.07 8.11 21.91
N ALA A 696 -8.85 8.42 21.48
CA ALA A 696 -8.41 8.12 20.13
C ALA A 696 -8.16 6.62 19.95
N VAL A 697 -8.39 6.12 18.73
CA VAL A 697 -8.14 4.75 18.31
C VAL A 697 -6.89 4.68 17.42
N TRP A 698 -6.60 5.78 16.71
CA TRP A 698 -5.38 5.93 15.93
C TRP A 698 -4.94 7.40 15.92
N VAL A 699 -3.66 7.59 15.65
CA VAL A 699 -3.04 8.91 15.42
C VAL A 699 -2.18 8.84 14.17
N GLU A 700 -2.23 9.90 13.36
CA GLU A 700 -1.38 10.10 12.21
C GLU A 700 -0.63 11.41 12.33
N ALA A 701 0.70 11.35 12.42
CA ALA A 701 1.58 12.50 12.55
C ALA A 701 2.39 12.70 11.27
N HIS A 702 2.53 13.95 10.86
CA HIS A 702 3.33 14.39 9.74
C HIS A 702 4.39 15.37 10.21
N ILE A 703 5.63 15.14 9.80
CA ILE A 703 6.77 15.98 10.14
C ILE A 703 7.30 16.57 8.85
N ILE A 704 7.13 17.87 8.70
CA ILE A 704 7.52 18.63 7.54
C ILE A 704 8.83 19.35 7.87
N PHE A 705 9.87 19.09 7.08
CA PHE A 705 11.13 19.80 7.08
C PHE A 705 11.18 20.69 5.83
N SER A 706 11.44 21.97 5.99
CA SER A 706 11.49 22.93 4.88
C SER A 706 12.80 23.72 4.92
N VAL A 707 13.43 23.88 3.74
CA VAL A 707 14.59 24.76 3.58
C VAL A 707 14.18 26.24 3.73
N GLN A 708 12.92 26.56 3.44
CA GLN A 708 12.38 27.92 3.57
C GLN A 708 11.53 28.07 4.83
N PRO A 709 11.50 29.28 5.42
CA PRO A 709 10.62 29.56 6.55
C PRO A 709 9.15 29.27 6.22
N LEU A 710 8.41 28.79 7.21
CA LEU A 710 6.97 28.49 7.13
C LEU A 710 6.16 29.64 7.75
N GLU A 711 6.25 30.84 7.19
CA GLU A 711 5.73 32.08 7.76
C GLU A 711 4.21 32.11 7.88
N ARG A 712 3.48 31.61 6.87
CA ARG A 712 2.01 31.55 6.90
C ARG A 712 1.51 30.53 7.93
N CYS A 713 2.20 29.38 8.04
CA CYS A 713 1.91 28.42 9.07
C CYS A 713 2.11 29.02 10.46
N LEU A 714 3.19 29.76 10.66
CA LEU A 714 3.46 30.45 11.94
C LEU A 714 2.37 31.46 12.27
N ALA A 715 1.94 32.28 11.28
CA ALA A 715 0.86 33.25 11.47
C ALA A 715 -0.48 32.58 11.85
N VAL A 716 -0.83 31.46 11.21
CA VAL A 716 -2.03 30.69 11.56
C VAL A 716 -1.92 30.11 12.98
N LEU A 717 -0.76 29.59 13.37
CA LEU A 717 -0.55 29.03 14.71
C LEU A 717 -0.53 30.10 15.82
N GLY A 718 -0.08 31.31 15.51
CA GLY A 718 -0.13 32.44 16.45
C GLY A 718 -1.54 32.81 16.89
N ASN A 719 -2.56 32.53 16.07
CA ASN A 719 -3.97 32.76 16.36
C ASN A 719 -4.65 31.62 17.17
N ASN A 720 -3.91 30.53 17.46
CA ASN A 720 -4.42 29.39 18.22
C ASN A 720 -4.14 29.55 19.73
N PRO A 721 -4.77 28.74 20.58
CA PRO A 721 -4.49 28.74 22.02
C PRO A 721 -2.99 28.61 22.31
N PRO A 722 -2.51 29.14 23.44
CA PRO A 722 -1.10 29.01 23.81
C PRO A 722 -0.67 27.54 23.85
N ALA A 723 0.63 27.31 23.70
CA ALA A 723 1.18 25.97 23.75
C ALA A 723 0.89 25.32 25.10
N LEU A 724 0.57 24.03 25.08
CA LEU A 724 0.52 23.21 26.29
C LEU A 724 1.94 23.15 26.91
N ALA A 725 2.04 22.75 28.18
CA ALA A 725 3.33 22.54 28.85
C ALA A 725 4.29 21.59 28.09
N THR A 726 3.79 20.85 27.12
CA THR A 726 4.54 19.94 26.22
C THR A 726 5.04 20.64 24.94
N GLY A 727 4.72 21.92 24.72
CA GLY A 727 5.02 22.65 23.48
C GLY A 727 3.99 22.47 22.36
N PHE A 728 3.01 21.58 22.52
CA PHE A 728 1.97 21.33 21.52
C PHE A 728 0.83 22.35 21.59
N ARG A 729 0.35 22.78 20.41
CA ARG A 729 -0.81 23.67 20.28
C ARG A 729 -2.00 22.92 19.69
N PRO A 730 -3.15 22.89 20.34
CA PRO A 730 -4.39 22.47 19.71
C PRO A 730 -4.72 23.39 18.54
N VAL A 731 -5.00 22.84 17.36
CA VAL A 731 -5.30 23.62 16.15
C VAL A 731 -6.81 23.69 15.95
N ARG A 732 -7.39 24.89 16.14
CA ARG A 732 -8.83 25.10 15.94
C ARG A 732 -9.26 25.05 14.48
N GLN A 733 -8.38 25.43 13.58
CA GLN A 733 -8.63 25.54 12.14
C GLN A 733 -7.60 24.74 11.33
N PRO A 734 -7.62 23.40 11.41
CA PRO A 734 -6.61 22.55 10.77
C PRO A 734 -6.58 22.73 9.25
N LEU A 735 -7.71 23.02 8.61
CA LEU A 735 -7.76 23.26 7.16
C LEU A 735 -6.98 24.50 6.76
N GLN A 736 -7.08 25.61 7.53
CA GLN A 736 -6.32 26.83 7.25
C GLN A 736 -4.81 26.58 7.41
N LEU A 737 -4.39 25.81 8.41
CA LEU A 737 -2.98 25.46 8.60
C LEU A 737 -2.45 24.59 7.45
N ALA A 738 -3.21 23.62 6.99
CA ALA A 738 -2.83 22.78 5.86
C ALA A 738 -2.75 23.57 4.55
N GLN A 739 -3.66 24.53 4.33
CA GLN A 739 -3.60 25.46 3.18
C GLN A 739 -2.39 26.41 3.27
N ALA A 740 -2.09 26.95 4.45
CA ALA A 740 -0.91 27.76 4.71
C ALA A 740 0.37 26.99 4.42
N LEU A 741 0.44 25.71 4.81
CA LEU A 741 1.57 24.82 4.50
C LEU A 741 1.79 24.69 2.99
N LEU A 742 0.74 24.40 2.21
CA LEU A 742 0.87 24.30 0.75
C LEU A 742 1.30 25.64 0.12
N GLN A 743 0.87 26.78 0.67
CA GLN A 743 1.28 28.10 0.23
C GLN A 743 2.75 28.40 0.57
N ASP A 744 3.23 28.01 1.76
CA ASP A 744 4.63 28.18 2.18
C ASP A 744 5.57 27.28 1.35
N LEU A 745 5.14 26.06 1.00
CA LEU A 745 5.91 25.15 0.14
C LEU A 745 5.83 25.50 -1.35
N ASN A 746 4.92 26.42 -1.75
CA ASN A 746 4.73 26.79 -3.14
C ASN A 746 5.86 27.69 -3.63
N ALA A 747 6.53 27.25 -4.70
CA ALA A 747 7.60 28.03 -5.34
C ALA A 747 7.15 28.77 -6.62
N SER A 748 5.84 28.82 -6.91
CA SER A 748 5.33 29.57 -8.06
C SER A 748 5.46 31.07 -7.82
N ALA A 749 6.03 31.78 -8.78
CA ALA A 749 5.98 33.24 -8.80
C ALA A 749 4.63 33.71 -9.38
N GLY A 750 3.88 34.50 -8.62
CA GLY A 750 2.60 35.09 -9.04
C GLY A 750 1.36 34.24 -8.76
N ALA A 751 0.19 34.76 -9.11
CA ALA A 751 -1.09 34.05 -8.97
C ALA A 751 -1.21 32.98 -10.06
N THR A 752 -1.17 31.72 -9.64
CA THR A 752 -1.38 30.54 -10.51
C THR A 752 -2.50 29.69 -9.93
N ASP A 753 -3.18 28.90 -10.75
CA ASP A 753 -4.26 28.01 -10.32
C ASP A 753 -3.72 26.72 -9.68
N TYR A 754 -2.41 26.63 -9.45
CA TYR A 754 -1.75 25.44 -8.88
C TYR A 754 -0.65 25.80 -7.88
N TYR A 755 -0.34 24.88 -6.99
CA TYR A 755 0.86 24.86 -6.17
C TYR A 755 1.98 24.14 -6.95
N ALA A 756 3.19 24.73 -7.01
CA ALA A 756 4.39 24.09 -7.56
C ALA A 756 5.34 23.73 -6.40
N LEU A 757 5.37 22.48 -6.01
CA LEU A 757 6.18 21.98 -4.91
C LEU A 757 7.48 21.38 -5.46
N HIS A 758 8.63 21.93 -5.07
CA HIS A 758 9.96 21.51 -5.51
C HIS A 758 10.58 20.54 -4.52
N HIS A 759 10.87 19.30 -4.93
CA HIS A 759 11.35 18.20 -4.08
C HIS A 759 12.74 18.42 -3.45
N ASP A 760 13.46 19.44 -3.86
CA ASP A 760 14.72 19.91 -3.27
C ASP A 760 14.54 20.89 -2.10
N ARG A 761 13.30 21.30 -1.78
CA ARG A 761 12.99 22.31 -0.78
C ARG A 761 12.30 21.81 0.47
N TRP A 762 11.71 20.62 0.43
CA TRP A 762 11.03 20.07 1.61
C TRP A 762 11.12 18.54 1.66
N ALA A 763 10.93 18.01 2.87
CA ALA A 763 10.67 16.60 3.14
C ALA A 763 9.49 16.46 4.08
N THR A 764 8.60 15.53 3.82
CA THR A 764 7.50 15.16 4.73
C THR A 764 7.61 13.68 5.08
N LEU A 765 7.84 13.40 6.36
CA LEU A 765 7.85 12.07 6.96
C LEU A 765 6.55 11.86 7.73
N SER A 766 5.97 10.67 7.64
CA SER A 766 4.68 10.41 8.27
C SER A 766 4.72 9.15 9.15
N PHE A 767 4.02 9.22 10.27
CA PHE A 767 3.89 8.15 11.25
C PHE A 767 2.41 7.88 11.52
N ARG A 768 2.02 6.61 11.50
CA ARG A 768 0.71 6.19 11.94
C ARG A 768 0.85 5.08 12.97
N TYR A 769 0.09 5.18 14.04
CA TYR A 769 0.01 4.17 15.08
C TYR A 769 -1.42 4.06 15.60
N ASP A 770 -1.78 2.87 16.01
CA ASP A 770 -3.08 2.55 16.60
C ASP A 770 -2.94 2.50 18.13
N ILE A 771 -4.03 2.78 18.85
CA ILE A 771 -4.07 2.84 20.30
C ILE A 771 -5.00 1.72 20.79
N ALA A 772 -4.47 0.80 21.60
CA ALA A 772 -5.19 -0.35 22.16
C ALA A 772 -6.04 -0.02 23.37
#